data_2f5c1cbbaf36b49408a36e90b612625b
#
_entry.id   2f5c1cbbaf36b49408a36e90b612625b
#
_cell.length_a   1.000
_cell.length_b   1.000
_cell.length_c   1.000
_cell.angle_alpha   90.00
_cell.angle_beta   90.00
_cell.angle_gamma   90.00
#
_symmetry.space_group_name_H-M   'P 1'
#
loop_
_entity.id
_entity.type
_entity.pdbx_description
1 polymer ?
#
loop_
_entity_poly.entity_id
_entity_poly.type
_entity_poly.pdbx_seq_one_letter_code
_entity_poly.pdbx_strand_id
1 'polypeptide(L)'
;MAKTRFIQSSFVSGELSPLLKGRIDINQYYQAVETADNVVIVPQGGMRRRPGTSFVGQGVDTLVVDSWTGTMPNGGTVASLNDNNRSTSTQTTTPPGTTTDWVFVDCDVSLAFGNIVFIEVTGMFTTAGSTSDMMFQYSTDGGTTWVDQQAIPLIGTNPQNFRFPVDPASAITDWRIIRDGSDSFAGNIGASGVNYYYSGGNRDSRTKLESFEVEADRNYLVEFTPENIRIYRTDATTGDPVQRVIDILPIWDAYPAGLLSFIDVENIRVATVENVMLIVGNFQPLRLVNLGTDTDWSLDEIPFTNVPQFDYDDAQSPTPTSEIQVMTLGHTGSGQWKRGDRFEVDIESVVSKSISYAGDSTADEQAATVFNIQKNLQDMPVFGETGVAVERTGTQEYTITISGESAKDFELFSAYVTEGSADHEIDFTKTQSGSPRKEDVWSSTRGWPKTICFYEGRLVIGGTSSKPQSLFMSKSSDFFNFDIEEADDDDAIFATISSRTLNDIVDVYPGRNLQVFTSGAEFAVTSKPVTPSNIQITPQTSHGASNVEVQDVDGSTIFIDRFGKALLTFLYSFNEDAYTSDDRSVLASHLIKQPRDMALLAGTASDDANWLFVVNDDGTATVLNTLRSQDINGFTSWTMDDAEVTNVTTVGDKLFMVVGRNLGPSAGDISIEQWDFTRLLDSSVRKTATSGTIDELEHLEGETVSIVTRGDDSGENDGFVLADQTVSGGEINLPAPYNTGYPTLEYEVGRRFIPVIKPMPLNTNIGSGQNQMRLKKIVRMNVRVYESSGIYIDNLPVPIRAFGASGDTSPLTSNSIVPISGIIDDVYDINGWGRDIVPTITCPDPTPMHIQMIEYEVEGN
;
A
#
# COMPACT_ATOMS: atom_id res chain seq x y z
N MET A 1 14.37 6.46 60.42
CA MET A 1 13.41 6.87 59.38
C MET A 1 12.50 5.68 59.05
N ALA A 2 11.26 5.91 58.77
CA ALA A 2 10.33 4.82 58.45
C ALA A 2 10.63 4.26 57.06
N LYS A 3 10.74 2.93 56.95
CA LYS A 3 10.91 2.23 55.67
C LYS A 3 9.55 1.67 55.24
N THR A 4 9.25 1.80 53.98
CA THR A 4 8.02 1.30 53.35
C THR A 4 8.36 0.52 52.10
N ARG A 5 7.59 -0.55 51.86
CA ARG A 5 7.72 -1.32 50.63
C ARG A 5 6.63 -0.92 49.63
N PHE A 6 7.01 -0.83 48.39
CA PHE A 6 6.12 -0.60 47.26
C PHE A 6 6.37 -1.72 46.21
N ILE A 7 5.31 -2.29 45.72
CA ILE A 7 5.36 -3.37 44.73
C ILE A 7 4.58 -2.94 43.49
N GLN A 8 5.21 -2.98 42.35
CA GLN A 8 4.57 -2.89 41.04
C GLN A 8 4.57 -4.28 40.38
N SER A 9 3.39 -4.89 40.29
CA SER A 9 3.21 -6.27 39.79
C SER A 9 2.50 -6.33 38.44
N SER A 10 2.20 -5.18 37.84
CA SER A 10 1.55 -5.11 36.54
C SER A 10 2.00 -3.85 35.80
N PHE A 11 2.07 -3.97 34.47
CA PHE A 11 2.47 -2.91 33.56
C PHE A 11 1.46 -2.75 32.40
N VAL A 12 0.23 -3.27 32.56
CA VAL A 12 -0.79 -3.36 31.49
C VAL A 12 -1.31 -2.01 31.00
N SER A 13 -1.04 -0.93 31.74
CA SER A 13 -1.42 0.42 31.32
C SER A 13 -0.36 1.11 30.44
N GLY A 14 0.82 0.50 30.25
CA GLY A 14 1.87 1.01 29.39
C GLY A 14 2.45 2.35 29.83
N GLU A 15 2.83 3.17 28.86
CA GLU A 15 3.37 4.50 29.07
C GLU A 15 2.25 5.52 29.28
N LEU A 16 2.37 6.33 30.34
CA LEU A 16 1.44 7.42 30.62
C LEU A 16 2.00 8.78 30.19
N SER A 17 1.09 9.62 29.72
CA SER A 17 1.40 11.01 29.40
C SER A 17 2.08 11.73 30.55
N PRO A 18 3.16 12.49 30.31
CA PRO A 18 3.81 13.32 31.33
C PRO A 18 2.87 14.25 32.10
N LEU A 19 1.73 14.61 31.49
CA LEU A 19 0.69 15.43 32.15
C LEU A 19 0.00 14.71 33.29
N LEU A 20 0.09 13.38 33.35
CA LEU A 20 -0.55 12.53 34.36
C LEU A 20 0.36 12.19 35.57
N LYS A 21 1.60 12.68 35.62
CA LYS A 21 2.54 12.40 36.70
C LYS A 21 2.01 12.75 38.12
N GLY A 22 1.08 13.71 38.21
CA GLY A 22 0.43 14.10 39.46
C GLY A 22 -0.89 13.36 39.76
N ARG A 23 -1.39 12.55 38.85
CA ARG A 23 -2.69 11.88 38.95
C ARG A 23 -2.62 10.51 39.66
N ILE A 24 -2.18 10.56 40.91
CA ILE A 24 -2.07 9.38 41.81
C ILE A 24 -3.43 8.80 42.23
N ASP A 25 -4.51 9.45 41.86
CA ASP A 25 -5.90 9.04 42.15
C ASP A 25 -6.43 8.00 41.16
N ILE A 26 -5.79 7.84 39.99
CA ILE A 26 -6.22 6.86 38.99
C ILE A 26 -5.52 5.52 39.20
N ASN A 27 -6.24 4.40 39.05
CA ASN A 27 -5.68 3.06 39.21
C ASN A 27 -4.56 2.75 38.20
N GLN A 28 -4.70 3.25 36.97
CA GLN A 28 -3.74 3.10 35.89
C GLN A 28 -2.33 3.59 36.27
N TYR A 29 -2.22 4.60 37.13
CA TYR A 29 -0.94 5.13 37.61
C TYR A 29 -0.02 4.05 38.20
N TYR A 30 -0.60 3.09 38.94
CA TYR A 30 0.15 2.02 39.58
C TYR A 30 0.46 0.81 38.70
N GLN A 31 -0.13 0.78 37.52
CA GLN A 31 0.05 -0.26 36.49
C GLN A 31 0.76 0.26 35.24
N ALA A 32 1.30 1.46 35.31
CA ALA A 32 1.91 2.16 34.22
C ALA A 32 3.38 2.49 34.47
N VAL A 33 4.03 3.00 33.44
CA VAL A 33 5.40 3.48 33.48
C VAL A 33 5.48 4.91 32.91
N GLU A 34 6.54 5.64 33.28
CA GLU A 34 6.86 6.95 32.72
C GLU A 34 7.42 6.86 31.29
N THR A 35 8.16 5.76 31.01
CA THR A 35 8.72 5.47 29.69
C THR A 35 8.67 3.98 29.43
N ALA A 36 8.12 3.59 28.29
CA ALA A 36 8.07 2.23 27.79
C ALA A 36 8.52 2.21 26.33
N ASP A 37 9.82 2.31 26.10
CA ASP A 37 10.39 2.34 24.75
C ASP A 37 11.02 1.00 24.38
N ASN A 38 10.76 0.52 23.17
CA ASN A 38 11.26 -0.75 22.63
C ASN A 38 10.90 -1.97 23.51
N VAL A 39 9.73 -1.92 24.13
CA VAL A 39 9.15 -3.01 24.92
C VAL A 39 7.72 -3.32 24.48
N VAL A 40 7.26 -4.53 24.75
CA VAL A 40 5.87 -4.95 24.57
C VAL A 40 5.29 -5.41 25.91
N ILE A 41 4.00 -5.14 26.07
CA ILE A 41 3.24 -5.54 27.26
C ILE A 41 2.81 -7.00 27.09
N VAL A 42 2.99 -7.79 28.13
CA VAL A 42 2.51 -9.18 28.18
C VAL A 42 1.18 -9.21 28.91
N PRO A 43 0.14 -9.91 28.41
CA PRO A 43 -1.19 -9.96 29.05
C PRO A 43 -1.17 -10.38 30.53
N GLN A 44 -0.19 -11.18 30.94
CA GLN A 44 0.01 -11.59 32.33
C GLN A 44 0.56 -10.47 33.23
N GLY A 45 0.75 -9.28 32.70
CA GLY A 45 1.13 -8.10 33.48
C GLY A 45 2.59 -7.67 33.37
N GLY A 46 3.46 -8.46 32.76
CA GLY A 46 4.88 -8.11 32.57
C GLY A 46 5.13 -7.20 31.37
N MET A 47 6.39 -6.72 31.28
CA MET A 47 6.94 -6.08 30.08
C MET A 47 8.16 -6.87 29.60
N ARG A 48 8.23 -7.13 28.30
CA ARG A 48 9.40 -7.77 27.68
C ARG A 48 10.01 -6.87 26.60
N ARG A 49 11.29 -7.09 26.32
CA ARG A 49 11.96 -6.55 25.14
C ARG A 49 11.10 -6.85 23.92
N ARG A 50 10.91 -5.87 23.01
CA ARG A 50 10.24 -6.15 21.76
C ARG A 50 11.06 -7.15 20.91
N PRO A 51 10.43 -7.91 20.06
CA PRO A 51 11.13 -8.64 19.02
C PRO A 51 11.94 -7.69 18.13
N GLY A 52 12.98 -8.21 17.52
CA GLY A 52 13.69 -7.51 16.46
C GLY A 52 12.98 -7.63 15.12
N THR A 53 13.64 -7.19 14.07
CA THR A 53 13.16 -7.30 12.71
C THR A 53 14.09 -8.15 11.85
N SER A 54 13.52 -8.95 10.97
CA SER A 54 14.27 -9.62 9.91
C SER A 54 14.22 -8.79 8.64
N PHE A 55 15.36 -8.66 7.98
CA PHE A 55 15.43 -8.02 6.67
C PHE A 55 14.76 -8.90 5.61
N VAL A 56 13.82 -8.32 4.86
CA VAL A 56 13.07 -9.01 3.80
C VAL A 56 13.62 -8.63 2.43
N GLY A 57 13.86 -7.35 2.23
CA GLY A 57 14.34 -6.85 0.96
C GLY A 57 14.64 -5.36 1.03
N GLN A 58 15.50 -4.93 0.15
CA GLN A 58 15.79 -3.52 -0.04
C GLN A 58 14.99 -3.06 -1.24
N GLY A 59 14.21 -1.99 -1.07
CA GLY A 59 13.60 -1.32 -2.20
C GLY A 59 14.73 -0.88 -3.14
N VAL A 60 14.69 -1.25 -4.40
CA VAL A 60 15.65 -0.80 -5.40
C VAL A 60 15.05 0.41 -6.09
N ASP A 61 15.75 1.54 -6.04
CA ASP A 61 15.32 2.70 -6.78
C ASP A 61 15.34 2.41 -8.28
N THR A 62 14.25 2.71 -8.94
CA THR A 62 14.18 2.68 -10.38
C THR A 62 14.45 4.09 -10.88
N LEU A 63 15.51 4.29 -11.60
CA LEU A 63 15.66 5.48 -12.41
C LEU A 63 15.35 5.11 -13.85
N VAL A 64 14.26 5.63 -14.37
CA VAL A 64 13.99 5.61 -15.81
C VAL A 64 14.89 6.63 -16.47
N VAL A 65 15.75 6.18 -17.35
CA VAL A 65 16.61 7.09 -18.10
C VAL A 65 15.90 7.49 -19.38
N ASP A 66 15.47 8.74 -19.43
CA ASP A 66 14.83 9.31 -20.61
C ASP A 66 15.71 9.40 -21.85
N SER A 67 17.03 9.31 -21.69
CA SER A 67 17.95 9.40 -22.82
C SER A 67 19.22 8.63 -22.57
N TRP A 68 19.43 7.59 -23.33
CA TRP A 68 20.73 6.92 -23.42
C TRP A 68 21.36 7.09 -24.81
N THR A 69 22.67 7.09 -24.85
CA THR A 69 23.43 7.13 -26.09
C THR A 69 24.02 5.76 -26.36
N GLY A 70 23.80 5.24 -27.54
CA GLY A 70 24.29 3.92 -27.92
C GLY A 70 24.09 3.66 -29.40
N THR A 71 24.54 2.53 -29.86
CA THR A 71 24.45 2.11 -31.25
C THR A 71 23.71 0.79 -31.39
N MET A 72 23.00 0.66 -32.48
CA MET A 72 22.48 -0.61 -32.94
C MET A 72 23.21 -0.99 -34.25
N PRO A 73 24.36 -1.63 -34.15
CA PRO A 73 25.28 -1.81 -35.30
C PRO A 73 24.66 -2.53 -36.48
N ASN A 74 23.63 -3.34 -36.24
CA ASN A 74 22.99 -4.18 -37.25
C ASN A 74 21.59 -3.72 -37.64
N GLY A 75 21.25 -2.45 -37.44
CA GLY A 75 19.98 -1.84 -37.78
C GLY A 75 19.07 -1.67 -36.58
N GLY A 76 18.02 -0.89 -36.74
CA GLY A 76 17.11 -0.46 -35.67
C GLY A 76 17.28 1.01 -35.35
N THR A 77 16.42 1.55 -34.50
CA THR A 77 16.42 2.96 -34.10
C THR A 77 16.49 3.10 -32.59
N VAL A 78 17.47 3.84 -32.10
CA VAL A 78 17.67 4.15 -30.69
C VAL A 78 16.46 4.87 -30.09
N ALA A 79 15.80 5.70 -30.86
CA ALA A 79 14.62 6.44 -30.41
C ALA A 79 13.49 5.53 -29.89
N SER A 80 13.33 4.34 -30.43
CA SER A 80 12.30 3.38 -29.99
C SER A 80 12.62 2.69 -28.66
N LEU A 81 13.86 2.81 -28.15
CA LEU A 81 14.26 2.32 -26.83
C LEU A 81 14.16 3.42 -25.75
N ASN A 82 14.04 4.68 -26.17
CA ASN A 82 14.02 5.84 -25.29
C ASN A 82 12.59 6.31 -24.93
N ASP A 83 11.56 5.74 -25.51
CA ASP A 83 10.19 6.22 -25.35
C ASP A 83 9.35 5.40 -24.34
N ASN A 84 9.94 4.35 -23.77
CA ASN A 84 9.30 3.42 -22.83
C ASN A 84 7.94 2.88 -23.32
N ASN A 85 7.69 2.91 -24.63
CA ASN A 85 6.43 2.53 -25.23
C ASN A 85 6.51 1.10 -25.81
N ARG A 86 5.83 0.15 -25.21
CA ARG A 86 5.77 -1.24 -25.68
C ARG A 86 5.20 -1.41 -27.08
N SER A 87 4.47 -0.43 -27.60
CA SER A 87 3.95 -0.45 -28.97
C SER A 87 5.00 -0.05 -30.01
N THR A 88 6.06 0.66 -29.61
CA THR A 88 7.20 1.01 -30.44
C THR A 88 8.36 0.09 -30.09
N SER A 89 8.82 -0.70 -31.03
CA SER A 89 9.97 -1.58 -30.84
C SER A 89 10.99 -1.34 -31.93
N THR A 90 12.27 -1.48 -31.57
CA THR A 90 13.34 -1.48 -32.55
C THR A 90 13.65 -2.90 -32.96
N GLN A 91 13.96 -3.11 -34.23
CA GLN A 91 14.34 -4.41 -34.77
C GLN A 91 15.66 -4.31 -35.50
N THR A 92 16.50 -5.31 -35.35
CA THR A 92 17.73 -5.44 -36.12
C THR A 92 17.54 -6.32 -37.33
N THR A 93 18.44 -6.21 -38.29
CA THR A 93 18.54 -7.14 -39.41
C THR A 93 18.91 -8.54 -38.94
N THR A 94 18.53 -9.54 -39.70
CA THR A 94 18.87 -10.95 -39.46
C THR A 94 20.35 -11.12 -39.23
N PRO A 95 20.79 -11.75 -38.10
CA PRO A 95 22.20 -12.02 -37.87
C PRO A 95 22.77 -12.92 -38.97
N PRO A 96 23.97 -12.66 -39.46
CA PRO A 96 24.62 -13.56 -40.42
C PRO A 96 24.88 -14.91 -39.75
N GLY A 97 24.51 -15.98 -40.40
CA GLY A 97 24.32 -17.33 -39.87
C GLY A 97 25.51 -18.05 -39.24
N THR A 98 26.68 -17.43 -39.09
CA THR A 98 27.92 -18.13 -38.58
C THR A 98 28.93 -17.23 -37.89
N THR A 99 28.61 -15.99 -37.48
CA THR A 99 29.59 -15.14 -36.78
C THR A 99 29.31 -15.14 -35.31
N THR A 100 30.24 -15.61 -34.50
CA THR A 100 30.49 -15.24 -33.12
C THR A 100 30.69 -13.71 -33.09
N ASP A 101 30.20 -13.04 -32.01
CA ASP A 101 30.36 -11.59 -31.78
C ASP A 101 29.37 -10.66 -32.54
N TRP A 102 28.19 -11.15 -32.88
CA TRP A 102 27.15 -10.27 -33.38
C TRP A 102 26.52 -9.47 -32.20
N VAL A 103 26.59 -8.13 -32.30
CA VAL A 103 26.09 -7.23 -31.26
C VAL A 103 24.65 -6.82 -31.59
N PHE A 104 23.72 -7.06 -30.68
CA PHE A 104 22.34 -6.60 -30.79
C PHE A 104 22.21 -5.12 -30.40
N VAL A 105 22.69 -4.78 -29.22
CA VAL A 105 22.69 -3.42 -28.66
C VAL A 105 24.02 -3.17 -27.96
N ASP A 106 24.55 -1.96 -28.07
CA ASP A 106 25.78 -1.50 -27.44
C ASP A 106 25.54 -0.09 -26.91
N CYS A 107 25.61 0.09 -25.60
CA CYS A 107 25.19 1.29 -24.92
C CYS A 107 26.29 1.85 -24.05
N ASP A 108 26.56 3.15 -24.22
CA ASP A 108 27.43 3.93 -23.36
C ASP A 108 26.64 4.42 -22.14
N VAL A 109 27.11 4.11 -20.94
CA VAL A 109 26.52 4.62 -19.72
C VAL A 109 27.17 5.95 -19.39
N SER A 110 26.66 7.05 -19.95
CA SER A 110 27.23 8.39 -19.76
C SER A 110 26.79 9.11 -18.46
N LEU A 111 26.10 8.43 -17.56
CA LEU A 111 25.47 9.03 -16.41
C LEU A 111 26.38 9.04 -15.18
N ALA A 112 26.52 10.23 -14.57
CA ALA A 112 27.26 10.45 -13.31
C ALA A 112 26.41 10.05 -12.09
N PHE A 113 25.59 9.00 -12.19
CA PHE A 113 24.80 8.48 -11.10
C PHE A 113 25.50 7.29 -10.44
N GLY A 114 25.17 7.06 -9.16
CA GLY A 114 25.76 5.98 -8.37
C GLY A 114 25.69 4.59 -9.00
N ASN A 115 26.13 3.59 -8.32
CA ASN A 115 26.29 2.25 -8.83
C ASN A 115 24.98 1.65 -9.39
N ILE A 116 25.00 1.22 -10.66
CA ILE A 116 23.90 0.47 -11.28
C ILE A 116 23.87 -0.92 -10.65
N VAL A 117 22.68 -1.34 -10.21
CA VAL A 117 22.46 -2.67 -9.62
C VAL A 117 21.88 -3.66 -10.65
N PHE A 118 21.00 -3.14 -11.53
CA PHE A 118 20.38 -3.91 -12.59
C PHE A 118 20.24 -3.08 -13.85
N ILE A 119 20.33 -3.76 -14.99
CA ILE A 119 19.91 -3.24 -16.29
C ILE A 119 18.78 -4.13 -16.80
N GLU A 120 17.64 -3.53 -17.11
CA GLU A 120 16.51 -4.25 -17.66
C GLU A 120 16.31 -3.88 -19.12
N VAL A 121 16.16 -4.89 -19.97
CA VAL A 121 15.74 -4.70 -21.36
C VAL A 121 14.33 -5.21 -21.53
N THR A 122 13.41 -4.31 -21.83
CA THR A 122 11.99 -4.60 -21.90
C THR A 122 11.55 -5.00 -23.30
N GLY A 123 10.57 -5.91 -23.36
CA GLY A 123 9.91 -6.31 -24.59
C GLY A 123 10.82 -6.97 -25.63
N MET A 124 11.85 -7.72 -25.22
CA MET A 124 12.68 -8.48 -26.16
C MET A 124 11.89 -9.58 -26.86
N PHE A 125 11.97 -9.66 -28.16
CA PHE A 125 11.29 -10.67 -28.97
C PHE A 125 12.06 -11.02 -30.22
N THR A 126 11.67 -12.10 -30.89
CA THR A 126 12.17 -12.49 -32.20
C THR A 126 11.04 -12.60 -33.22
N THR A 127 11.29 -12.24 -34.48
CA THR A 127 10.26 -12.30 -35.55
C THR A 127 10.04 -13.71 -36.10
N ALA A 128 10.91 -14.67 -35.85
CA ALA A 128 10.80 -16.04 -36.35
C ALA A 128 11.47 -17.07 -35.45
N GLY A 129 10.68 -17.91 -34.78
CA GLY A 129 11.19 -18.98 -33.94
C GLY A 129 11.67 -18.48 -32.58
N SER A 130 12.64 -19.19 -32.03
CA SER A 130 13.30 -18.84 -30.77
C SER A 130 14.80 -18.79 -30.96
N THR A 131 15.50 -17.93 -30.24
CA THR A 131 16.94 -17.83 -30.27
C THR A 131 17.54 -18.15 -28.90
N SER A 132 18.63 -18.89 -28.91
CA SER A 132 19.54 -19.16 -27.78
C SER A 132 20.88 -18.50 -28.04
N ASP A 133 21.79 -18.66 -27.10
CA ASP A 133 23.17 -18.18 -27.17
C ASP A 133 23.35 -16.65 -27.19
N MET A 134 22.47 -15.95 -26.51
CA MET A 134 22.62 -14.53 -26.23
C MET A 134 23.30 -14.33 -24.88
N MET A 135 24.18 -13.33 -24.80
CA MET A 135 24.94 -13.01 -23.60
C MET A 135 24.84 -11.51 -23.28
N PHE A 136 24.52 -11.17 -22.05
CA PHE A 136 24.67 -9.82 -21.53
C PHE A 136 26.08 -9.62 -21.02
N GLN A 137 26.73 -8.53 -21.45
CA GLN A 137 28.09 -8.14 -21.05
C GLN A 137 28.10 -6.68 -20.60
N TYR A 138 28.98 -6.35 -19.65
CA TYR A 138 29.26 -4.97 -19.26
C TYR A 138 30.75 -4.67 -19.24
N SER A 139 31.12 -3.39 -19.27
CA SER A 139 32.49 -2.88 -19.22
C SER A 139 32.59 -1.77 -18.17
N THR A 140 33.75 -1.69 -17.53
CA THR A 140 34.14 -0.64 -16.57
C THR A 140 35.26 0.24 -17.08
N ASP A 141 35.73 0.03 -18.31
CA ASP A 141 36.88 0.70 -18.89
C ASP A 141 36.63 1.31 -20.28
N GLY A 142 35.40 1.75 -20.54
CA GLY A 142 35.01 2.37 -21.80
C GLY A 142 34.91 1.39 -22.97
N GLY A 143 34.41 0.18 -22.73
CA GLY A 143 34.23 -0.83 -23.78
C GLY A 143 35.52 -1.51 -24.25
N THR A 144 36.63 -1.35 -23.50
CA THR A 144 37.94 -1.96 -23.86
C THR A 144 38.00 -3.43 -23.46
N THR A 145 37.49 -3.75 -22.25
CA THR A 145 37.33 -5.14 -21.77
C THR A 145 35.87 -5.39 -21.38
N TRP A 146 35.40 -6.61 -21.61
CA TRP A 146 34.01 -6.98 -21.38
C TRP A 146 33.92 -8.17 -20.42
N VAL A 147 32.98 -8.07 -19.45
CA VAL A 147 32.70 -9.12 -18.49
C VAL A 147 31.41 -9.82 -18.92
N ASP A 148 31.44 -11.15 -19.08
CA ASP A 148 30.28 -11.99 -19.32
C ASP A 148 29.50 -12.11 -18.02
N GLN A 149 28.30 -11.54 -17.99
CA GLN A 149 27.52 -11.51 -16.76
C GLN A 149 26.42 -12.56 -16.75
N GLN A 150 25.61 -12.63 -17.80
CA GLN A 150 24.48 -13.55 -17.80
C GLN A 150 24.12 -14.00 -19.22
N ALA A 151 23.97 -15.33 -19.38
CA ALA A 151 23.35 -15.89 -20.57
C ALA A 151 21.86 -15.58 -20.59
N ILE A 152 21.37 -15.05 -21.71
CA ILE A 152 19.96 -14.72 -21.87
C ILE A 152 19.21 -15.99 -22.20
N PRO A 153 18.13 -16.33 -21.46
CA PRO A 153 17.27 -17.45 -21.78
C PRO A 153 16.68 -17.36 -23.19
N LEU A 154 16.11 -18.44 -23.65
CA LEU A 154 15.50 -18.57 -24.98
C LEU A 154 14.50 -17.44 -25.23
N ILE A 155 14.77 -16.59 -26.24
CA ILE A 155 13.86 -15.50 -26.66
C ILE A 155 12.89 -16.05 -27.69
N GLY A 156 11.58 -15.92 -27.41
CA GLY A 156 10.49 -16.33 -28.28
C GLY A 156 9.90 -15.19 -29.10
N THR A 157 8.82 -15.45 -29.79
CA THR A 157 8.07 -14.46 -30.59
C THR A 157 7.21 -13.52 -29.74
N ASN A 158 6.94 -13.89 -28.50
CA ASN A 158 6.25 -13.04 -27.54
C ASN A 158 7.26 -12.12 -26.82
N PRO A 159 6.97 -10.83 -26.69
CA PRO A 159 7.85 -9.91 -25.96
C PRO A 159 8.07 -10.36 -24.52
N GLN A 160 9.32 -10.34 -24.05
CA GLN A 160 9.74 -10.73 -22.72
C GLN A 160 10.67 -9.65 -22.13
N ASN A 161 10.66 -9.47 -20.82
CA ASN A 161 11.58 -8.59 -20.12
C ASN A 161 12.72 -9.41 -19.52
N PHE A 162 13.93 -8.90 -19.63
CA PHE A 162 15.13 -9.51 -19.06
C PHE A 162 15.84 -8.52 -18.15
N ARG A 163 16.17 -8.96 -16.96
CA ARG A 163 16.97 -8.22 -15.99
C ARG A 163 18.34 -8.82 -15.86
N PHE A 164 19.34 -7.95 -15.90
CA PHE A 164 20.73 -8.32 -15.80
C PHE A 164 21.32 -7.70 -14.53
N PRO A 165 21.60 -8.50 -13.47
CA PRO A 165 22.24 -8.00 -12.29
C PRO A 165 23.65 -7.52 -12.65
N VAL A 166 24.07 -6.46 -12.01
CA VAL A 166 25.39 -5.87 -12.19
C VAL A 166 26.01 -5.71 -10.82
N ASP A 167 27.31 -5.96 -10.71
CA ASP A 167 28.04 -5.76 -9.47
C ASP A 167 28.01 -4.26 -9.09
N PRO A 168 27.36 -3.88 -7.98
CA PRO A 168 27.23 -2.49 -7.56
C PRO A 168 28.57 -1.83 -7.20
N ALA A 169 29.62 -2.61 -6.92
CA ALA A 169 30.97 -2.11 -6.69
C ALA A 169 31.67 -1.66 -7.98
N SER A 170 31.14 -2.00 -9.15
CA SER A 170 31.72 -1.72 -10.44
C SER A 170 31.07 -0.50 -11.08
N ALA A 171 31.83 0.58 -11.28
CA ALA A 171 31.34 1.72 -12.07
C ALA A 171 31.27 1.33 -13.55
N ILE A 172 30.07 0.92 -13.99
CA ILE A 172 29.83 0.53 -15.38
C ILE A 172 29.92 1.75 -16.28
N THR A 173 30.66 1.62 -17.35
CA THR A 173 30.77 2.65 -18.40
C THR A 173 30.03 2.27 -19.66
N ASP A 174 29.90 0.97 -19.93
CA ASP A 174 29.25 0.44 -21.13
C ASP A 174 28.62 -0.92 -20.86
N TRP A 175 27.58 -1.26 -21.60
CA TRP A 175 27.02 -2.61 -21.62
C TRP A 175 26.52 -2.97 -23.01
N ARG A 176 26.45 -4.28 -23.26
CA ARG A 176 25.95 -4.78 -24.54
C ARG A 176 25.29 -6.14 -24.42
N ILE A 177 24.47 -6.45 -25.42
CA ILE A 177 23.93 -7.79 -25.64
C ILE A 177 24.54 -8.33 -26.93
N ILE A 178 25.21 -9.44 -26.81
CA ILE A 178 25.87 -10.12 -27.95
C ILE A 178 25.27 -11.51 -28.14
N ARG A 179 25.52 -12.06 -29.31
CA ARG A 179 25.33 -13.47 -29.58
C ARG A 179 26.66 -14.18 -29.48
N ASP A 180 26.73 -15.18 -28.60
CA ASP A 180 27.94 -16.00 -28.36
C ASP A 180 27.67 -17.46 -28.77
N GLY A 181 27.18 -17.70 -29.98
CA GLY A 181 26.87 -19.05 -30.42
C GLY A 181 26.95 -19.25 -31.93
N SER A 182 27.01 -20.51 -32.32
CA SER A 182 27.15 -20.92 -33.73
C SER A 182 25.83 -21.31 -34.38
N ASP A 183 24.71 -21.25 -33.68
CA ASP A 183 23.41 -21.66 -34.20
C ASP A 183 22.89 -20.69 -35.27
N SER A 184 22.33 -21.19 -36.38
CA SER A 184 21.74 -20.35 -37.40
C SER A 184 20.36 -19.88 -36.98
N PHE A 185 20.16 -18.56 -36.91
CA PHE A 185 18.90 -17.93 -36.63
C PHE A 185 18.42 -17.09 -37.82
N ALA A 186 17.15 -17.22 -38.20
CA ALA A 186 16.59 -16.63 -39.44
C ALA A 186 15.64 -15.45 -39.19
N GLY A 187 15.54 -14.91 -37.95
CA GLY A 187 14.62 -13.82 -37.61
C GLY A 187 15.33 -12.53 -37.23
N ASN A 188 14.59 -11.46 -37.03
CA ASN A 188 15.08 -10.24 -36.39
C ASN A 188 14.86 -10.33 -34.89
N ILE A 189 15.73 -9.70 -34.10
CA ILE A 189 15.59 -9.50 -32.66
C ILE A 189 15.14 -8.06 -32.43
N GLY A 190 14.19 -7.85 -31.54
CA GLY A 190 13.69 -6.54 -31.18
C GLY A 190 13.61 -6.37 -29.67
N ALA A 191 13.57 -5.11 -29.21
CA ALA A 191 13.33 -4.71 -27.83
C ALA A 191 12.54 -3.39 -27.83
N SER A 192 11.82 -3.11 -26.73
CA SER A 192 10.98 -1.91 -26.58
C SER A 192 11.58 -0.83 -25.71
N GLY A 193 12.45 -1.17 -24.76
CA GLY A 193 13.02 -0.18 -23.83
C GLY A 193 14.18 -0.71 -23.02
N VAL A 194 14.84 0.19 -22.30
CA VAL A 194 15.94 -0.10 -21.36
C VAL A 194 15.73 0.71 -20.09
N ASN A 195 15.77 0.05 -18.95
CA ASN A 195 15.67 0.67 -17.64
C ASN A 195 16.96 0.42 -16.85
N TYR A 196 17.42 1.43 -16.14
CA TYR A 196 18.57 1.35 -15.25
C TYR A 196 18.09 1.43 -13.80
N TYR A 197 18.59 0.54 -12.97
CA TYR A 197 18.29 0.49 -11.54
C TYR A 197 19.57 0.78 -10.76
N TYR A 198 19.52 1.74 -9.85
CA TYR A 198 20.67 2.19 -9.08
C TYR A 198 20.56 1.80 -7.62
N SER A 199 21.69 1.54 -6.96
CA SER A 199 21.77 1.53 -5.52
C SER A 199 22.12 2.93 -5.02
N GLY A 200 21.33 3.52 -4.15
CA GLY A 200 21.65 4.75 -3.44
C GLY A 200 21.24 6.06 -4.12
N GLY A 201 20.26 6.06 -4.97
CA GLY A 201 19.55 7.27 -5.37
C GLY A 201 18.74 7.86 -4.20
N ASN A 202 18.38 9.14 -4.29
CA ASN A 202 17.51 9.79 -3.30
C ASN A 202 16.13 9.12 -3.39
N ARG A 203 15.87 8.12 -2.54
CA ARG A 203 14.64 7.33 -2.57
C ARG A 203 13.46 8.18 -2.19
N ASP A 204 12.43 8.06 -2.97
CA ASP A 204 11.14 8.55 -2.56
C ASP A 204 10.67 7.69 -1.37
N SER A 205 10.55 8.30 -0.19
CA SER A 205 10.08 7.64 1.03
C SER A 205 8.63 7.17 0.94
N ARG A 206 7.99 7.37 -0.20
CA ARG A 206 6.62 7.01 -0.50
C ARG A 206 6.54 5.57 -0.98
N THR A 207 6.63 4.63 -0.05
CA THR A 207 6.36 3.21 -0.30
C THR A 207 5.19 2.79 0.56
N LYS A 208 4.22 2.08 -0.02
CA LYS A 208 3.11 1.49 0.72
C LYS A 208 3.10 -0.02 0.55
N LEU A 209 2.85 -0.71 1.65
CA LEU A 209 2.68 -2.16 1.69
C LEU A 209 1.21 -2.50 1.87
N GLU A 210 0.74 -3.49 1.13
CA GLU A 210 -0.61 -4.04 1.27
C GLU A 210 -0.58 -5.56 1.29
N SER A 211 -1.55 -6.15 1.99
CA SER A 211 -1.70 -7.61 2.02
C SER A 211 -2.56 -8.10 0.87
N PHE A 212 -2.20 -9.24 0.30
CA PHE A 212 -3.02 -9.93 -0.66
C PHE A 212 -3.08 -11.44 -0.36
N GLU A 213 -4.15 -11.85 0.27
CA GLU A 213 -4.41 -13.23 0.64
C GLU A 213 -5.28 -13.89 -0.43
N VAL A 214 -4.72 -14.79 -1.23
CA VAL A 214 -5.41 -15.48 -2.34
C VAL A 214 -6.00 -16.80 -1.86
N GLU A 215 -5.24 -17.56 -1.07
CA GLU A 215 -5.63 -18.84 -0.48
C GLU A 215 -5.00 -18.96 0.91
N ALA A 216 -5.46 -19.90 1.71
CA ALA A 216 -4.98 -20.08 3.10
C ALA A 216 -3.46 -20.34 3.21
N ASP A 217 -2.85 -20.88 2.16
CA ASP A 217 -1.43 -21.20 2.07
C ASP A 217 -0.73 -20.43 0.95
N ARG A 218 -1.34 -19.36 0.45
CA ARG A 218 -0.79 -18.52 -0.61
C ARG A 218 -1.07 -17.04 -0.36
N ASN A 219 -0.19 -16.44 0.43
CA ASN A 219 -0.29 -15.07 0.89
C ASN A 219 0.86 -14.24 0.34
N TYR A 220 0.54 -13.03 -0.08
CA TYR A 220 1.49 -12.12 -0.69
C TYR A 220 1.52 -10.79 0.04
N LEU A 221 2.71 -10.21 0.11
CA LEU A 221 2.96 -8.82 0.44
C LEU A 221 3.14 -8.06 -0.88
N VAL A 222 2.36 -7.02 -1.08
CA VAL A 222 2.42 -6.16 -2.28
C VAL A 222 3.03 -4.82 -1.90
N GLU A 223 4.16 -4.50 -2.49
CA GLU A 223 4.85 -3.22 -2.32
C GLU A 223 4.49 -2.29 -3.47
N PHE A 224 3.89 -1.16 -3.16
CA PHE A 224 3.61 -0.08 -4.08
C PHE A 224 4.66 1.02 -3.92
N THR A 225 5.31 1.38 -5.02
CA THR A 225 6.17 2.56 -5.11
C THR A 225 5.64 3.47 -6.23
N PRO A 226 6.05 4.74 -6.32
CA PRO A 226 5.63 5.60 -7.41
C PRO A 226 5.88 5.04 -8.82
N GLU A 227 6.78 4.07 -8.93
CA GLU A 227 7.25 3.56 -10.23
C GLU A 227 6.96 2.07 -10.45
N ASN A 228 6.79 1.28 -9.35
CA ASN A 228 6.70 -0.18 -9.44
C ASN A 228 5.72 -0.77 -8.43
N ILE A 229 5.19 -1.93 -8.81
CA ILE A 229 4.54 -2.87 -7.89
C ILE A 229 5.44 -4.09 -7.78
N ARG A 230 5.82 -4.46 -6.55
CA ARG A 230 6.60 -5.67 -6.26
C ARG A 230 5.78 -6.61 -5.39
N ILE A 231 5.89 -7.90 -5.65
CA ILE A 231 5.12 -8.92 -4.95
C ILE A 231 6.09 -9.89 -4.29
N TYR A 232 5.86 -10.12 -3.00
CA TYR A 232 6.63 -11.03 -2.18
C TYR A 232 5.72 -12.13 -1.65
N ARG A 233 6.15 -13.37 -1.72
CA ARG A 233 5.45 -14.48 -1.09
C ARG A 233 5.85 -14.59 0.38
N THR A 234 4.86 -14.68 1.30
CA THR A 234 5.09 -14.58 2.75
C THR A 234 4.91 -15.91 3.50
N ASP A 235 4.36 -16.94 2.88
CA ASP A 235 3.97 -18.22 3.49
C ASP A 235 4.86 -19.39 3.06
N ALA A 236 6.18 -19.17 3.02
CA ALA A 236 7.09 -20.27 2.69
C ALA A 236 6.93 -21.44 3.68
N THR A 237 6.50 -22.59 3.14
CA THR A 237 6.29 -23.85 3.88
C THR A 237 7.58 -24.47 4.43
N THR A 238 8.73 -23.87 4.17
CA THR A 238 10.07 -24.42 4.45
C THR A 238 10.87 -23.62 5.46
N GLY A 239 10.29 -22.57 6.07
CA GLY A 239 11.04 -21.66 6.97
C GLY A 239 12.01 -20.73 6.24
N ASP A 240 11.93 -20.67 4.93
CA ASP A 240 12.69 -19.73 4.12
C ASP A 240 12.19 -18.29 4.32
N PRO A 241 13.07 -17.29 4.19
CA PRO A 241 12.66 -15.89 4.26
C PRO A 241 11.66 -15.58 3.15
N VAL A 242 10.86 -14.55 3.37
CA VAL A 242 9.94 -13.98 2.39
C VAL A 242 10.65 -13.81 1.05
N GLN A 243 10.12 -14.44 0.01
CA GLN A 243 10.74 -14.42 -1.31
C GLN A 243 10.05 -13.45 -2.23
N ARG A 244 10.82 -12.57 -2.86
CA ARG A 244 10.34 -11.73 -3.95
C ARG A 244 10.04 -12.61 -5.17
N VAL A 245 8.77 -12.65 -5.59
CA VAL A 245 8.32 -13.53 -6.68
C VAL A 245 8.29 -12.82 -8.02
N ILE A 246 7.91 -11.53 -8.05
CA ILE A 246 7.82 -10.78 -9.30
C ILE A 246 7.91 -9.26 -9.06
N ASP A 247 8.46 -8.57 -10.03
CA ASP A 247 8.26 -7.15 -10.23
C ASP A 247 7.24 -6.99 -11.36
N ILE A 248 6.10 -6.47 -11.01
CA ILE A 248 5.18 -5.99 -12.02
C ILE A 248 5.64 -4.57 -12.34
N LEU A 249 6.29 -4.45 -13.50
CA LEU A 249 6.39 -3.13 -14.09
C LEU A 249 4.96 -2.74 -14.41
N PRO A 250 4.48 -1.63 -13.86
CA PRO A 250 3.13 -1.17 -14.15
C PRO A 250 2.95 -1.06 -15.67
N ILE A 251 1.72 -1.21 -16.14
CA ILE A 251 1.32 -0.91 -17.53
C ILE A 251 1.38 0.63 -17.73
N TRP A 252 2.33 1.28 -17.11
CA TRP A 252 2.58 2.71 -17.21
C TRP A 252 3.05 3.11 -18.61
N ASP A 253 3.41 2.14 -19.45
CA ASP A 253 3.64 2.36 -20.88
C ASP A 253 2.40 2.90 -21.62
N ALA A 254 1.20 2.74 -21.07
CA ALA A 254 -0.03 3.32 -21.59
C ALA A 254 -0.28 4.75 -21.08
N TYR A 255 0.43 5.18 -20.05
CA TYR A 255 0.29 6.53 -19.49
C TYR A 255 1.47 7.40 -19.91
N PRO A 256 1.24 8.68 -20.26
CA PRO A 256 2.32 9.58 -20.62
C PRO A 256 3.34 9.69 -19.49
N ALA A 257 4.63 9.61 -19.83
CA ALA A 257 5.72 9.77 -18.90
C ALA A 257 5.52 11.00 -18.02
N GLY A 258 5.50 10.82 -16.70
CA GLY A 258 5.24 11.88 -15.74
C GLY A 258 3.94 11.72 -14.92
N LEU A 259 3.03 10.81 -15.27
CA LEU A 259 1.85 10.56 -14.44
C LEU A 259 2.21 9.89 -13.12
N LEU A 260 3.25 9.08 -13.11
CA LEU A 260 3.75 8.37 -11.94
C LEU A 260 4.32 9.28 -10.84
N SER A 261 4.92 10.40 -11.22
CA SER A 261 5.39 11.40 -10.26
C SER A 261 4.26 12.05 -9.45
N PHE A 262 3.00 11.81 -9.84
CA PHE A 262 1.79 12.34 -9.21
C PHE A 262 0.97 11.27 -8.47
N ILE A 263 1.34 9.98 -8.54
CA ILE A 263 0.68 8.96 -7.72
C ILE A 263 1.08 9.17 -6.28
N ASP A 264 0.12 9.55 -5.50
CA ASP A 264 0.22 9.64 -4.05
C ASP A 264 0.04 8.22 -3.48
N VAL A 265 1.16 7.49 -3.40
CA VAL A 265 1.17 6.08 -2.99
C VAL A 265 0.62 5.92 -1.57
N GLU A 266 0.81 6.92 -0.72
CA GLU A 266 0.31 6.92 0.67
C GLU A 266 -1.22 6.87 0.74
N ASN A 267 -1.91 7.32 -0.31
CA ASN A 267 -3.37 7.36 -0.38
C ASN A 267 -3.99 6.16 -1.11
N ILE A 268 -3.20 5.15 -1.45
CA ILE A 268 -3.74 3.90 -2.02
C ILE A 268 -4.67 3.23 -1.00
N ARG A 269 -5.82 2.76 -1.50
CA ARG A 269 -6.75 1.89 -0.79
C ARG A 269 -7.04 0.68 -1.64
N VAL A 270 -7.15 -0.47 -1.00
CA VAL A 270 -7.37 -1.73 -1.71
C VAL A 270 -8.62 -2.44 -1.18
N ALA A 271 -9.24 -3.22 -2.05
CA ALA A 271 -10.25 -4.19 -1.66
C ALA A 271 -9.97 -5.50 -2.40
N THR A 272 -9.92 -6.60 -1.67
CA THR A 272 -9.55 -7.90 -2.21
C THR A 272 -10.76 -8.83 -2.25
N VAL A 273 -10.86 -9.61 -3.31
CA VAL A 273 -11.84 -10.69 -3.44
C VAL A 273 -11.20 -11.83 -4.24
N GLU A 274 -11.16 -13.03 -3.65
CA GLU A 274 -10.52 -14.20 -4.26
C GLU A 274 -9.10 -13.88 -4.75
N ASN A 275 -8.85 -13.99 -6.05
CA ASN A 275 -7.55 -13.74 -6.68
C ASN A 275 -7.43 -12.33 -7.30
N VAL A 276 -8.31 -11.40 -6.95
CA VAL A 276 -8.36 -10.03 -7.47
C VAL A 276 -8.19 -9.02 -6.35
N MET A 277 -7.25 -8.10 -6.52
CA MET A 277 -7.09 -6.89 -5.71
C MET A 277 -7.50 -5.69 -6.54
N LEU A 278 -8.48 -4.93 -6.07
CA LEU A 278 -8.90 -3.65 -6.64
C LEU A 278 -8.16 -2.52 -5.94
N ILE A 279 -7.62 -1.59 -6.70
CA ILE A 279 -6.71 -0.53 -6.22
C ILE A 279 -7.30 0.81 -6.63
N VAL A 280 -7.53 1.69 -5.67
CA VAL A 280 -8.01 3.06 -5.87
C VAL A 280 -7.12 4.09 -5.19
N GLY A 281 -7.22 5.35 -5.63
CA GLY A 281 -6.45 6.47 -5.11
C GLY A 281 -6.69 7.72 -5.98
N ASN A 282 -5.70 8.64 -6.05
CA ASN A 282 -5.79 9.81 -6.92
C ASN A 282 -5.50 9.52 -8.41
N PHE A 283 -5.67 8.29 -8.84
CA PHE A 283 -5.38 7.80 -10.19
C PHE A 283 -6.51 6.89 -10.68
N GLN A 284 -6.48 6.55 -11.96
CA GLN A 284 -7.45 5.64 -12.56
C GLN A 284 -7.42 4.29 -11.83
N PRO A 285 -8.58 3.81 -11.32
CA PRO A 285 -8.66 2.57 -10.57
C PRO A 285 -8.15 1.35 -11.35
N LEU A 286 -7.34 0.54 -10.67
CA LEU A 286 -6.69 -0.63 -11.24
C LEU A 286 -7.15 -1.91 -10.57
N ARG A 287 -6.98 -3.02 -11.26
CA ARG A 287 -7.14 -4.37 -10.71
C ARG A 287 -5.88 -5.18 -10.97
N LEU A 288 -5.37 -5.76 -9.89
CA LEU A 288 -4.27 -6.71 -9.90
C LEU A 288 -4.86 -8.12 -9.75
N VAL A 289 -4.55 -9.02 -10.67
CA VAL A 289 -5.11 -10.38 -10.69
C VAL A 289 -3.99 -11.41 -10.66
N ASN A 290 -4.05 -12.34 -9.72
CA ASN A 290 -3.21 -13.54 -9.73
C ASN A 290 -3.81 -14.59 -10.66
N LEU A 291 -3.07 -15.04 -11.67
CA LEU A 291 -3.54 -15.99 -12.67
C LEU A 291 -3.29 -17.47 -12.30
N GLY A 292 -3.05 -17.74 -11.01
CA GLY A 292 -2.97 -19.09 -10.45
C GLY A 292 -1.58 -19.58 -10.09
N THR A 293 -0.52 -18.82 -10.42
CA THR A 293 0.86 -19.11 -10.03
C THR A 293 1.53 -17.91 -9.37
N ASP A 294 2.66 -18.12 -8.69
CA ASP A 294 3.39 -17.04 -8.03
C ASP A 294 3.95 -15.99 -9.02
N THR A 295 4.15 -16.37 -10.27
CA THR A 295 4.79 -15.51 -11.28
C THR A 295 3.87 -15.03 -12.39
N ASP A 296 2.59 -15.41 -12.34
CA ASP A 296 1.64 -15.08 -13.42
C ASP A 296 0.57 -14.12 -12.90
N TRP A 297 0.71 -12.86 -13.28
CA TRP A 297 -0.11 -11.75 -12.81
C TRP A 297 -0.55 -10.86 -13.97
N SER A 298 -1.72 -10.24 -13.86
CA SER A 298 -2.12 -9.14 -14.73
C SER A 298 -2.46 -7.90 -13.91
N LEU A 299 -2.18 -6.74 -14.48
CA LEU A 299 -2.58 -5.44 -13.96
C LEU A 299 -3.34 -4.71 -15.06
N ASP A 300 -4.61 -4.44 -14.83
CA ASP A 300 -5.52 -3.84 -15.80
C ASP A 300 -6.31 -2.70 -15.15
N GLU A 301 -6.93 -1.85 -15.94
CA GLU A 301 -7.93 -0.90 -15.45
C GLU A 301 -9.18 -1.64 -14.98
N ILE A 302 -9.86 -1.11 -13.96
CA ILE A 302 -11.16 -1.65 -13.58
C ILE A 302 -12.17 -1.31 -14.68
N PRO A 303 -12.85 -2.31 -15.28
CA PRO A 303 -13.76 -2.10 -16.41
C PRO A 303 -15.12 -1.60 -15.92
N PHE A 304 -15.17 -0.38 -15.38
CA PHE A 304 -16.42 0.24 -14.97
C PHE A 304 -17.37 0.43 -16.15
N THR A 305 -18.62 0.06 -15.97
CA THR A 305 -19.70 0.25 -16.95
C THR A 305 -20.81 1.11 -16.33
N ASN A 306 -21.52 1.84 -17.17
CA ASN A 306 -22.66 2.69 -16.76
C ASN A 306 -22.32 3.64 -15.61
N VAL A 307 -21.15 4.27 -15.69
CA VAL A 307 -20.73 5.28 -14.71
C VAL A 307 -21.78 6.39 -14.63
N PRO A 308 -22.26 6.76 -13.43
CA PRO A 308 -23.25 7.82 -13.31
C PRO A 308 -22.75 9.14 -13.93
N GLN A 309 -23.59 9.77 -14.72
CA GLN A 309 -23.28 11.01 -15.40
C GLN A 309 -23.92 12.22 -14.73
N PHE A 310 -23.19 13.31 -14.67
CA PHE A 310 -23.64 14.54 -14.06
C PHE A 310 -23.26 15.77 -14.91
N ASP A 311 -24.17 16.75 -14.98
CA ASP A 311 -23.90 18.07 -15.56
C ASP A 311 -23.42 19.02 -14.47
N TYR A 312 -22.13 19.35 -14.48
CA TYR A 312 -21.52 20.21 -13.48
C TYR A 312 -21.76 21.71 -13.77
N ASP A 313 -22.12 22.07 -15.00
CA ASP A 313 -22.33 23.45 -15.45
C ASP A 313 -21.21 24.41 -15.07
N ASP A 314 -19.99 23.97 -15.22
CA ASP A 314 -18.77 24.73 -14.90
C ASP A 314 -17.88 24.94 -16.13
N ALA A 315 -16.75 25.64 -15.95
CA ALA A 315 -15.81 25.96 -17.03
C ALA A 315 -15.06 24.74 -17.59
N GLN A 316 -15.10 23.60 -16.89
CA GLN A 316 -14.49 22.34 -17.31
C GLN A 316 -15.48 21.42 -18.02
N SER A 317 -16.79 21.70 -17.91
CA SER A 317 -17.82 20.90 -18.56
C SER A 317 -17.68 20.97 -20.08
N PRO A 318 -17.81 19.82 -20.78
CA PRO A 318 -17.73 19.79 -22.23
C PRO A 318 -18.82 20.65 -22.85
N THR A 319 -18.50 21.34 -23.94
CA THR A 319 -19.52 22.02 -24.73
C THR A 319 -20.32 20.97 -25.48
N PRO A 320 -21.64 20.86 -25.29
CA PRO A 320 -22.44 19.87 -25.98
C PRO A 320 -22.39 20.10 -27.49
N THR A 321 -22.17 19.04 -28.23
CA THR A 321 -22.18 19.07 -29.68
C THR A 321 -23.51 18.52 -30.15
N SER A 322 -24.23 19.29 -30.97
CA SER A 322 -25.51 18.84 -31.55
C SER A 322 -25.27 17.65 -32.45
N GLU A 323 -26.16 16.67 -32.37
CA GLU A 323 -26.21 15.61 -33.38
C GLU A 323 -26.99 16.07 -34.60
N ILE A 324 -26.51 15.68 -35.76
CA ILE A 324 -27.18 16.01 -37.04
C ILE A 324 -27.36 14.71 -37.84
N GLN A 325 -28.62 14.38 -38.06
CA GLN A 325 -29.02 13.31 -39.00
C GLN A 325 -29.85 13.90 -40.13
N VAL A 326 -29.59 13.41 -41.33
CA VAL A 326 -30.31 13.83 -42.54
C VAL A 326 -31.29 12.70 -42.92
N MET A 327 -32.57 13.02 -42.99
CA MET A 327 -33.63 12.14 -43.40
C MET A 327 -33.96 12.43 -44.87
N THR A 328 -33.97 11.41 -45.71
CA THR A 328 -34.33 11.52 -47.13
C THR A 328 -35.55 10.65 -47.39
N LEU A 329 -36.58 11.26 -47.97
CA LEU A 329 -37.78 10.56 -48.43
C LEU A 329 -37.59 10.12 -49.87
N GLY A 330 -37.23 8.85 -50.07
CA GLY A 330 -36.97 8.24 -51.36
C GLY A 330 -38.12 7.36 -51.88
N HIS A 331 -37.94 6.77 -53.06
CA HIS A 331 -38.83 5.73 -53.64
C HIS A 331 -38.04 4.83 -54.57
N THR A 332 -38.32 3.53 -54.58
CA THR A 332 -37.65 2.54 -55.42
C THR A 332 -38.34 2.31 -56.76
N GLY A 333 -39.56 2.80 -56.95
CA GLY A 333 -40.35 2.64 -58.16
C GLY A 333 -40.93 3.94 -58.67
N SER A 334 -42.17 3.89 -59.25
CA SER A 334 -42.88 5.06 -59.77
C SER A 334 -43.75 5.79 -58.73
N GLY A 335 -43.80 5.30 -57.52
CA GLY A 335 -44.63 5.85 -56.47
C GLY A 335 -43.94 7.04 -55.75
N GLN A 336 -44.25 8.27 -56.23
CA GLN A 336 -43.74 9.48 -55.52
C GLN A 336 -44.55 9.74 -54.24
N TRP A 337 -43.87 10.34 -53.24
CA TRP A 337 -44.53 10.82 -52.08
C TRP A 337 -45.61 11.84 -52.35
N LYS A 338 -46.79 11.64 -51.76
CA LYS A 338 -47.99 12.46 -51.94
C LYS A 338 -48.51 13.04 -50.68
N ARG A 339 -49.15 14.13 -50.77
CA ARG A 339 -49.85 14.75 -49.63
C ARG A 339 -50.80 13.75 -48.98
N GLY A 340 -50.59 13.53 -47.63
CA GLY A 340 -51.40 12.57 -46.89
C GLY A 340 -50.71 11.25 -46.61
N ASP A 341 -49.63 10.92 -47.32
CA ASP A 341 -48.77 9.77 -46.97
C ASP A 341 -48.26 9.93 -45.56
N ARG A 342 -48.07 8.81 -44.85
CA ARG A 342 -47.69 8.80 -43.43
C ARG A 342 -46.55 7.84 -43.16
N PHE A 343 -45.72 8.22 -42.16
CA PHE A 343 -44.61 7.40 -41.66
C PHE A 343 -44.44 7.60 -40.19
N GLU A 344 -43.70 6.71 -39.54
CA GLU A 344 -43.29 6.77 -38.15
C GLU A 344 -41.77 6.64 -38.08
N VAL A 345 -41.14 7.34 -37.17
CA VAL A 345 -39.68 7.32 -36.92
C VAL A 345 -39.45 6.53 -35.65
N ASP A 346 -38.51 5.61 -35.69
CA ASP A 346 -38.08 4.80 -34.56
C ASP A 346 -36.68 5.27 -34.15
N ILE A 347 -36.54 5.59 -32.88
CA ILE A 347 -35.33 6.07 -32.23
C ILE A 347 -35.10 5.22 -30.98
N GLU A 348 -34.13 4.34 -31.02
CA GLU A 348 -33.78 3.46 -29.90
C GLU A 348 -34.99 2.69 -29.34
N SER A 349 -35.81 2.14 -30.25
CA SER A 349 -37.04 1.40 -29.95
C SER A 349 -38.20 2.27 -29.41
N VAL A 350 -38.08 3.59 -29.43
CA VAL A 350 -39.17 4.53 -29.16
C VAL A 350 -39.73 5.04 -30.47
N VAL A 351 -41.00 4.74 -30.76
CA VAL A 351 -41.65 5.08 -32.04
C VAL A 351 -42.42 6.40 -31.89
N SER A 352 -42.19 7.28 -32.87
CA SER A 352 -42.96 8.53 -32.94
C SER A 352 -44.48 8.29 -33.21
N LYS A 353 -45.30 9.28 -32.95
CA LYS A 353 -46.67 9.30 -33.54
C LYS A 353 -46.60 9.38 -35.07
N SER A 354 -47.62 8.96 -35.72
CA SER A 354 -47.73 8.94 -37.21
C SER A 354 -47.59 10.35 -37.78
N ILE A 355 -46.52 10.59 -38.58
CA ILE A 355 -46.17 11.87 -39.17
C ILE A 355 -46.79 11.95 -40.55
N SER A 356 -47.52 13.03 -40.83
CA SER A 356 -48.17 13.22 -42.15
C SER A 356 -47.29 14.07 -43.06
N TYR A 357 -47.01 13.56 -44.26
CA TYR A 357 -46.36 14.31 -45.33
C TYR A 357 -47.33 15.29 -45.95
N ALA A 358 -47.07 16.59 -45.87
CA ALA A 358 -47.98 17.62 -46.34
C ALA A 358 -47.77 18.01 -47.85
N GLY A 359 -46.72 17.48 -48.47
CA GLY A 359 -46.30 17.80 -49.80
C GLY A 359 -44.99 18.59 -49.89
N ASP A 360 -44.45 18.79 -51.10
CA ASP A 360 -43.19 19.50 -51.35
C ASP A 360 -43.30 20.43 -52.57
N SER A 361 -44.48 20.66 -53.09
CA SER A 361 -44.70 21.45 -54.33
C SER A 361 -44.76 22.95 -54.08
N THR A 362 -45.16 23.37 -52.90
CA THR A 362 -45.30 24.79 -52.52
C THR A 362 -44.56 25.07 -51.21
N ALA A 363 -44.18 26.33 -50.97
CA ALA A 363 -43.54 26.75 -49.70
C ALA A 363 -44.41 26.42 -48.47
N ASP A 364 -45.71 26.52 -48.56
CA ASP A 364 -46.63 26.20 -47.46
C ASP A 364 -46.66 24.70 -47.20
N GLU A 365 -46.65 23.86 -48.21
CA GLU A 365 -46.56 22.40 -48.04
C GLU A 365 -45.26 21.96 -47.47
N GLN A 366 -44.14 22.56 -47.89
CA GLN A 366 -42.81 22.29 -47.38
C GLN A 366 -42.70 22.65 -45.89
N ALA A 367 -43.18 23.85 -45.50
CA ALA A 367 -43.22 24.32 -44.12
C ALA A 367 -44.15 23.43 -43.25
N ALA A 368 -45.29 22.97 -43.76
CA ALA A 368 -46.17 22.05 -43.03
C ALA A 368 -45.54 20.66 -42.83
N THR A 369 -44.79 20.14 -43.78
CA THR A 369 -44.07 18.87 -43.61
C THR A 369 -42.98 19.00 -42.53
N VAL A 370 -42.14 20.05 -42.57
CA VAL A 370 -41.11 20.34 -41.55
C VAL A 370 -41.78 20.42 -40.19
N PHE A 371 -42.86 21.18 -40.04
CA PHE A 371 -43.61 21.32 -38.78
C PHE A 371 -44.11 19.97 -38.28
N ASN A 372 -44.70 19.14 -39.14
CA ASN A 372 -45.21 17.83 -38.74
C ASN A 372 -44.08 16.91 -38.24
N ILE A 373 -42.94 16.86 -38.92
CA ILE A 373 -41.78 16.09 -38.50
C ILE A 373 -41.28 16.60 -37.15
N GLN A 374 -40.98 17.89 -37.04
CA GLN A 374 -40.44 18.51 -35.85
C GLN A 374 -41.38 18.32 -34.65
N LYS A 375 -42.66 18.57 -34.81
CA LYS A 375 -43.66 18.45 -33.71
C LYS A 375 -43.77 17.04 -33.19
N ASN A 376 -43.80 16.04 -34.09
CA ASN A 376 -43.90 14.64 -33.64
C ASN A 376 -42.61 14.16 -32.98
N LEU A 377 -41.41 14.61 -33.41
CA LEU A 377 -40.15 14.32 -32.74
C LEU A 377 -40.09 15.03 -31.36
N GLN A 378 -40.52 16.28 -31.25
CA GLN A 378 -40.59 17.01 -29.98
C GLN A 378 -41.56 16.39 -28.98
N ASP A 379 -42.64 15.74 -29.46
CA ASP A 379 -43.59 15.03 -28.58
C ASP A 379 -43.02 13.68 -28.06
N MET A 380 -41.85 13.24 -28.54
CA MET A 380 -41.22 12.01 -28.03
C MET A 380 -40.53 12.29 -26.69
N PRO A 381 -40.62 11.37 -25.70
CA PRO A 381 -40.00 11.55 -24.38
C PRO A 381 -38.46 11.78 -24.43
N VAL A 382 -37.82 11.30 -25.50
CA VAL A 382 -36.36 11.35 -25.69
C VAL A 382 -35.86 12.79 -25.91
N PHE A 383 -36.66 13.70 -26.52
CA PHE A 383 -36.18 15.02 -26.93
C PHE A 383 -36.76 16.19 -26.14
N GLY A 384 -38.00 16.09 -25.73
CA GLY A 384 -38.75 17.22 -25.18
C GLY A 384 -39.00 18.36 -26.16
N GLU A 385 -39.60 19.47 -25.68
CA GLU A 385 -40.12 20.56 -26.56
C GLU A 385 -39.06 21.35 -27.33
N THR A 386 -37.83 21.37 -26.89
CA THR A 386 -36.78 22.22 -27.46
C THR A 386 -35.55 21.42 -27.92
N GLY A 387 -35.52 20.13 -27.70
CA GLY A 387 -34.36 19.28 -27.94
C GLY A 387 -34.10 18.96 -29.40
N VAL A 388 -35.07 19.14 -30.30
CA VAL A 388 -34.95 18.82 -31.71
C VAL A 388 -35.46 19.95 -32.62
N ALA A 389 -34.70 20.24 -33.65
CA ALA A 389 -35.07 21.16 -34.73
C ALA A 389 -34.98 20.43 -36.08
N VAL A 390 -35.91 20.74 -36.97
CA VAL A 390 -35.95 20.15 -38.31
C VAL A 390 -35.91 21.26 -39.38
N GLU A 391 -35.02 21.14 -40.32
CA GLU A 391 -34.88 22.05 -41.43
C GLU A 391 -34.90 21.26 -42.75
N ARG A 392 -35.59 21.82 -43.75
CA ARG A 392 -35.56 21.26 -45.10
C ARG A 392 -34.31 21.76 -45.84
N THR A 393 -33.43 20.82 -46.19
CA THR A 393 -32.15 21.12 -46.85
C THR A 393 -32.12 20.77 -48.33
N GLY A 394 -33.06 19.94 -48.81
CA GLY A 394 -33.14 19.55 -50.20
C GLY A 394 -34.56 19.17 -50.64
N THR A 395 -34.71 18.64 -51.87
CA THR A 395 -35.97 18.07 -52.33
C THR A 395 -36.23 16.77 -51.54
N GLN A 396 -37.29 16.79 -50.67
CA GLN A 396 -37.62 15.62 -49.82
C GLN A 396 -36.47 15.23 -48.87
N GLU A 397 -35.60 16.19 -48.52
CA GLU A 397 -34.47 16.03 -47.61
C GLU A 397 -34.64 16.96 -46.42
N TYR A 398 -34.49 16.40 -45.24
CA TYR A 398 -34.71 17.09 -43.96
C TYR A 398 -33.54 16.85 -43.03
N THR A 399 -32.92 17.93 -42.58
CA THR A 399 -31.86 17.88 -41.55
C THR A 399 -32.51 17.96 -40.18
N ILE A 400 -32.26 16.96 -39.36
CA ILE A 400 -32.70 16.86 -37.97
C ILE A 400 -31.51 17.19 -37.08
N THR A 401 -31.60 18.28 -36.35
CA THR A 401 -30.57 18.72 -35.39
C THR A 401 -31.06 18.48 -33.97
N ILE A 402 -30.34 17.69 -33.21
CA ILE A 402 -30.62 17.41 -31.81
C ILE A 402 -29.62 18.22 -30.99
N SER A 403 -30.11 19.04 -30.05
CA SER A 403 -29.27 19.99 -29.30
C SER A 403 -29.69 20.07 -27.83
N GLY A 404 -28.90 20.81 -27.04
CA GLY A 404 -29.16 21.06 -25.62
C GLY A 404 -28.93 19.81 -24.76
N GLU A 405 -29.77 19.62 -23.78
CA GLU A 405 -29.70 18.45 -22.87
C GLU A 405 -29.94 17.11 -23.58
N SER A 406 -30.59 17.14 -24.73
CA SER A 406 -30.84 15.94 -25.55
C SER A 406 -29.67 15.56 -26.49
N ALA A 407 -28.62 16.37 -26.54
CA ALA A 407 -27.44 16.08 -27.39
C ALA A 407 -26.69 14.87 -26.81
N LYS A 408 -26.81 13.74 -27.46
CA LYS A 408 -26.01 12.52 -27.25
C LYS A 408 -25.75 11.88 -28.62
N ASP A 409 -24.88 10.91 -28.67
CA ASP A 409 -24.63 10.16 -29.92
C ASP A 409 -25.69 9.07 -30.08
N PHE A 410 -26.80 9.38 -30.74
CA PHE A 410 -27.85 8.43 -31.04
C PHE A 410 -27.40 7.46 -32.13
N GLU A 411 -27.91 6.26 -32.12
CA GLU A 411 -27.84 5.37 -33.27
C GLU A 411 -28.53 5.99 -34.47
N LEU A 412 -28.25 5.48 -35.66
CA LEU A 412 -28.91 5.96 -36.88
C LEU A 412 -30.41 5.70 -36.78
N PHE A 413 -31.22 6.76 -36.91
CA PHE A 413 -32.68 6.63 -36.87
C PHE A 413 -33.18 5.70 -37.94
N SER A 414 -34.29 5.06 -37.71
CA SER A 414 -35.03 4.30 -38.71
C SER A 414 -36.44 4.81 -38.82
N ALA A 415 -37.10 4.50 -39.96
CA ALA A 415 -38.52 4.87 -40.13
C ALA A 415 -39.20 3.86 -41.02
N TYR A 416 -40.51 3.78 -40.88
CA TYR A 416 -41.35 2.93 -41.71
C TYR A 416 -42.61 3.65 -42.15
N VAL A 417 -43.05 3.36 -43.37
CA VAL A 417 -44.21 3.97 -43.99
C VAL A 417 -45.50 3.29 -43.44
N THR A 418 -46.43 4.07 -42.88
CA THR A 418 -47.71 3.57 -42.34
C THR A 418 -48.85 3.73 -43.31
N GLU A 419 -48.87 4.77 -44.17
CA GLU A 419 -49.80 5.01 -45.23
C GLU A 419 -49.05 5.57 -46.45
N GLY A 420 -49.27 4.97 -47.66
CA GLY A 420 -48.65 5.44 -48.90
C GLY A 420 -48.34 4.31 -49.85
N SER A 421 -47.46 4.53 -50.78
CA SER A 421 -46.99 3.50 -51.73
C SER A 421 -46.05 2.53 -51.04
N ALA A 422 -46.14 1.25 -51.45
CA ALA A 422 -45.16 0.24 -51.02
C ALA A 422 -43.72 0.50 -51.55
N ASP A 423 -43.56 1.42 -52.49
CA ASP A 423 -42.29 1.81 -53.08
C ASP A 423 -41.61 2.94 -52.32
N HIS A 424 -42.26 3.51 -51.26
CA HIS A 424 -41.68 4.58 -50.45
C HIS A 424 -40.55 4.03 -49.58
N GLU A 425 -39.47 4.79 -49.49
CA GLU A 425 -38.26 4.49 -48.75
C GLU A 425 -37.88 5.71 -47.89
N ILE A 426 -37.36 5.51 -46.72
CA ILE A 426 -36.89 6.57 -45.86
C ILE A 426 -35.52 6.20 -45.34
N ASP A 427 -34.54 7.00 -45.72
CA ASP A 427 -33.14 6.79 -45.38
C ASP A 427 -32.67 7.86 -44.40
N PHE A 428 -31.80 7.47 -43.49
CA PHE A 428 -31.11 8.39 -42.57
C PHE A 428 -29.62 8.31 -42.81
N THR A 429 -28.97 9.46 -42.70
CA THR A 429 -27.52 9.59 -42.77
C THR A 429 -27.06 10.47 -41.65
N LYS A 430 -26.19 9.98 -40.79
CA LYS A 430 -25.57 10.79 -39.72
C LYS A 430 -24.43 11.61 -40.30
N THR A 431 -24.54 12.94 -40.18
CA THR A 431 -23.52 13.88 -40.65
C THR A 431 -22.67 14.45 -39.52
N GLN A 432 -23.16 14.43 -38.32
CA GLN A 432 -22.45 14.85 -37.09
C GLN A 432 -22.95 14.01 -35.91
N SER A 433 -22.02 13.41 -35.16
CA SER A 433 -22.34 12.77 -33.90
C SER A 433 -22.55 13.78 -32.78
N GLY A 434 -23.52 13.54 -31.94
CA GLY A 434 -23.76 14.36 -30.76
C GLY A 434 -22.84 14.00 -29.60
N SER A 435 -22.64 14.96 -28.72
CA SER A 435 -22.02 14.70 -27.42
C SER A 435 -22.80 15.40 -26.33
N PRO A 436 -23.09 14.70 -25.19
CA PRO A 436 -23.83 15.30 -24.08
C PRO A 436 -22.95 16.30 -23.33
N ARG A 437 -23.60 17.20 -22.61
CA ARG A 437 -22.92 18.06 -21.63
C ARG A 437 -22.59 17.28 -20.34
N LYS A 438 -23.37 16.23 -20.07
CA LYS A 438 -23.11 15.36 -18.94
C LYS A 438 -21.83 14.57 -19.14
N GLU A 439 -21.09 14.42 -18.07
CA GLU A 439 -19.84 13.68 -18.02
C GLU A 439 -19.80 12.74 -16.83
N ASP A 440 -18.98 11.71 -16.90
CA ASP A 440 -18.84 10.72 -15.85
C ASP A 440 -18.41 11.38 -14.53
N VAL A 441 -18.98 10.94 -13.42
CA VAL A 441 -18.71 11.50 -12.08
C VAL A 441 -17.28 11.21 -11.60
N TRP A 442 -16.61 10.26 -12.20
CA TRP A 442 -15.16 10.04 -12.04
C TRP A 442 -14.50 9.87 -13.39
N SER A 443 -13.43 10.61 -13.57
CA SER A 443 -12.62 10.62 -14.79
C SER A 443 -11.30 11.36 -14.50
N SER A 444 -10.42 11.43 -15.48
CA SER A 444 -9.18 12.22 -15.40
C SER A 444 -9.42 13.72 -15.15
N THR A 445 -10.59 14.27 -15.53
CA THR A 445 -10.96 15.67 -15.28
C THR A 445 -11.74 15.86 -13.99
N ARG A 446 -12.50 14.86 -13.54
CA ARG A 446 -13.40 14.93 -12.37
C ARG A 446 -12.81 14.27 -11.12
N GLY A 447 -11.65 13.64 -11.25
CA GLY A 447 -10.97 12.90 -10.20
C GLY A 447 -11.53 11.48 -10.02
N TRP A 448 -10.83 10.66 -9.29
CA TRP A 448 -11.08 9.26 -9.10
C TRP A 448 -11.57 8.95 -7.69
N PRO A 449 -12.23 7.79 -7.45
CA PRO A 449 -12.58 7.34 -6.10
C PRO A 449 -11.35 7.16 -5.22
N LYS A 450 -11.46 7.57 -3.93
CA LYS A 450 -10.36 7.49 -2.96
C LYS A 450 -10.45 6.32 -2.02
N THR A 451 -11.65 5.76 -1.84
CA THR A 451 -11.88 4.64 -0.94
C THR A 451 -12.75 3.58 -1.59
N ILE A 452 -12.58 2.33 -1.17
CA ILE A 452 -13.21 1.16 -1.76
C ILE A 452 -13.43 0.07 -0.70
N CYS A 453 -14.57 -0.61 -0.75
CA CYS A 453 -14.80 -1.84 -0.01
C CYS A 453 -15.92 -2.69 -0.65
N PHE A 454 -16.07 -3.93 -0.19
CA PHE A 454 -17.23 -4.76 -0.54
C PHE A 454 -18.25 -4.75 0.61
N TYR A 455 -19.53 -4.53 0.31
CA TYR A 455 -20.59 -4.57 1.30
C TYR A 455 -21.91 -5.08 0.71
N GLU A 456 -22.55 -6.07 1.37
CA GLU A 456 -23.82 -6.69 0.94
C GLU A 456 -23.88 -7.07 -0.56
N GLY A 457 -22.78 -7.67 -1.08
CA GLY A 457 -22.68 -8.11 -2.47
C GLY A 457 -22.56 -6.99 -3.50
N ARG A 458 -22.15 -5.80 -3.08
CA ARG A 458 -21.90 -4.63 -3.91
C ARG A 458 -20.49 -4.13 -3.72
N LEU A 459 -19.90 -3.57 -4.76
CA LEU A 459 -18.68 -2.76 -4.65
C LEU A 459 -19.07 -1.34 -4.23
N VAL A 460 -18.47 -0.85 -3.18
CA VAL A 460 -18.71 0.48 -2.62
C VAL A 460 -17.48 1.34 -2.86
N ILE A 461 -17.64 2.50 -3.47
CA ILE A 461 -16.59 3.49 -3.71
C ILE A 461 -17.06 4.89 -3.31
N GLY A 462 -16.12 5.77 -2.98
CA GLY A 462 -16.47 7.13 -2.57
C GLY A 462 -15.33 8.13 -2.62
N GLY A 463 -15.63 9.37 -2.30
CA GLY A 463 -14.63 10.43 -2.11
C GLY A 463 -13.99 10.96 -3.39
N THR A 464 -14.70 10.96 -4.54
CA THR A 464 -14.17 11.59 -5.77
C THR A 464 -13.98 13.09 -5.58
N SER A 465 -12.99 13.69 -6.26
CA SER A 465 -12.72 15.13 -6.10
C SER A 465 -13.89 16.02 -6.50
N SER A 466 -14.68 15.61 -7.50
CA SER A 466 -15.87 16.34 -7.96
C SER A 466 -17.12 16.12 -7.08
N LYS A 467 -17.22 14.98 -6.40
CA LYS A 467 -18.33 14.60 -5.53
C LYS A 467 -17.79 14.02 -4.20
N PRO A 468 -17.08 14.83 -3.39
CA PRO A 468 -16.33 14.33 -2.24
C PRO A 468 -17.22 13.75 -1.12
N GLN A 469 -18.51 14.14 -1.07
CA GLN A 469 -19.50 13.68 -0.08
C GLN A 469 -20.39 12.56 -0.62
N SER A 470 -20.07 11.99 -1.77
CA SER A 470 -20.94 11.02 -2.42
C SER A 470 -20.36 9.60 -2.31
N LEU A 471 -21.26 8.67 -2.06
CA LEU A 471 -21.04 7.25 -2.02
C LEU A 471 -21.71 6.62 -3.24
N PHE A 472 -21.00 5.73 -3.89
CA PHE A 472 -21.49 4.96 -5.03
C PHE A 472 -21.40 3.47 -4.71
N MET A 473 -22.47 2.73 -4.98
CA MET A 473 -22.50 1.27 -4.80
C MET A 473 -22.91 0.63 -6.13
N SER A 474 -22.21 -0.39 -6.55
CA SER A 474 -22.49 -1.12 -7.78
C SER A 474 -23.84 -1.84 -7.73
N LYS A 475 -24.30 -2.38 -8.86
CA LYS A 475 -25.39 -3.38 -8.87
C LYS A 475 -25.03 -4.57 -7.99
N SER A 476 -26.07 -5.21 -7.44
CA SER A 476 -25.90 -6.40 -6.61
C SER A 476 -25.32 -7.56 -7.43
N SER A 477 -24.18 -8.12 -7.00
CA SER A 477 -23.45 -9.20 -7.67
C SER A 477 -22.88 -8.86 -9.06
N ASP A 478 -22.95 -7.59 -9.46
CA ASP A 478 -22.28 -7.06 -10.66
C ASP A 478 -21.41 -5.86 -10.25
N PHE A 479 -20.20 -6.15 -9.80
CA PHE A 479 -19.34 -5.21 -9.06
C PHE A 479 -18.86 -4.02 -9.88
N PHE A 480 -18.87 -4.08 -11.20
CA PHE A 480 -18.34 -3.00 -12.04
C PHE A 480 -19.44 -2.21 -12.77
N ASN A 481 -20.70 -2.56 -12.56
CA ASN A 481 -21.84 -1.90 -13.17
C ASN A 481 -22.50 -0.90 -12.20
N PHE A 482 -22.52 0.39 -12.59
CA PHE A 482 -23.03 1.49 -11.79
C PHE A 482 -24.30 2.12 -12.41
N ASP A 483 -25.12 1.31 -13.08
CA ASP A 483 -26.39 1.73 -13.66
C ASP A 483 -27.43 2.09 -12.57
N ILE A 484 -27.88 3.34 -12.56
CA ILE A 484 -28.83 3.91 -11.59
C ILE A 484 -30.21 4.24 -12.20
N GLU A 485 -30.46 3.87 -13.46
CA GLU A 485 -31.59 4.43 -14.21
C GLU A 485 -32.97 3.96 -13.74
N GLU A 486 -33.17 2.68 -13.42
CA GLU A 486 -34.48 2.12 -13.10
C GLU A 486 -34.85 2.16 -11.60
N ALA A 487 -33.82 2.23 -10.74
CA ALA A 487 -33.90 2.24 -9.28
C ALA A 487 -34.61 1.00 -8.68
N ASP A 488 -34.42 -0.16 -9.32
CA ASP A 488 -34.82 -1.45 -8.78
C ASP A 488 -33.96 -1.83 -7.55
N ASP A 489 -34.38 -2.78 -6.74
CA ASP A 489 -33.71 -3.13 -5.48
C ASP A 489 -32.27 -3.63 -5.66
N ASP A 490 -31.93 -4.18 -6.82
CA ASP A 490 -30.60 -4.67 -7.19
C ASP A 490 -29.76 -3.66 -8.00
N ASP A 491 -30.34 -2.55 -8.43
CA ASP A 491 -29.65 -1.49 -9.16
C ASP A 491 -28.57 -0.78 -8.33
N ALA A 492 -27.68 -0.08 -9.03
CA ALA A 492 -26.63 0.71 -8.41
C ALA A 492 -27.20 1.87 -7.59
N ILE A 493 -26.43 2.29 -6.60
CA ILE A 493 -26.83 3.32 -5.66
C ILE A 493 -25.89 4.52 -5.77
N PHE A 494 -26.46 5.71 -5.91
CA PHE A 494 -25.77 6.98 -5.76
C PHE A 494 -26.40 7.74 -4.61
N ALA A 495 -25.61 7.96 -3.54
CA ALA A 495 -26.10 8.67 -2.35
C ALA A 495 -25.11 9.76 -1.94
N THR A 496 -25.63 10.93 -1.59
CA THR A 496 -24.83 12.08 -1.13
C THR A 496 -25.11 12.38 0.33
N ILE A 497 -24.08 12.54 1.14
CA ILE A 497 -24.20 12.94 2.53
C ILE A 497 -24.68 14.38 2.60
N SER A 498 -25.86 14.58 3.20
CA SER A 498 -26.42 15.91 3.43
C SER A 498 -26.11 16.38 4.85
N SER A 499 -25.14 17.28 4.99
CA SER A 499 -24.74 17.82 6.28
C SER A 499 -24.52 19.32 6.24
N ARG A 500 -24.39 19.95 7.42
CA ARG A 500 -24.15 21.40 7.53
C ARG A 500 -22.69 21.81 7.26
N THR A 501 -21.78 20.86 7.27
CA THR A 501 -20.34 21.04 7.07
C THR A 501 -19.91 20.19 5.88
N LEU A 502 -18.85 20.57 5.22
CA LEU A 502 -18.20 19.74 4.22
C LEU A 502 -17.67 18.47 4.92
N ASN A 503 -18.05 17.31 4.40
CA ASN A 503 -17.68 16.01 4.92
C ASN A 503 -17.13 15.17 3.76
N ASP A 504 -15.89 15.42 3.38
CA ASP A 504 -15.21 14.61 2.36
C ASP A 504 -15.06 13.18 2.89
N ILE A 505 -15.50 12.21 2.11
CA ILE A 505 -15.35 10.79 2.46
C ILE A 505 -13.86 10.46 2.40
N VAL A 506 -13.33 10.00 3.51
CA VAL A 506 -11.94 9.62 3.70
C VAL A 506 -11.80 8.11 3.59
N ASP A 507 -12.72 7.38 4.26
CA ASP A 507 -12.67 5.93 4.25
C ASP A 507 -14.07 5.31 4.43
N VAL A 508 -14.23 4.06 3.97
CA VAL A 508 -15.45 3.26 4.15
C VAL A 508 -15.07 1.89 4.70
N TYR A 509 -15.82 1.41 5.69
CA TYR A 509 -15.52 0.14 6.33
C TYR A 509 -16.76 -0.77 6.40
N PRO A 510 -16.66 -2.04 5.94
CA PRO A 510 -17.79 -2.98 5.89
C PRO A 510 -17.99 -3.70 7.24
N GLY A 511 -18.39 -2.98 8.28
CA GLY A 511 -18.69 -3.55 9.59
C GLY A 511 -20.11 -4.16 9.68
N ARG A 512 -20.67 -4.19 10.89
CA ARG A 512 -22.08 -4.59 11.09
C ARG A 512 -23.03 -3.79 10.20
N ASN A 513 -22.80 -2.50 10.08
CA ASN A 513 -23.35 -1.59 9.09
C ASN A 513 -22.20 -1.02 8.28
N LEU A 514 -22.44 -0.58 7.07
CA LEU A 514 -21.42 0.15 6.34
C LEU A 514 -21.11 1.44 7.10
N GLN A 515 -19.88 1.59 7.54
CA GLN A 515 -19.38 2.78 8.23
C GLN A 515 -18.75 3.71 7.20
N VAL A 516 -18.98 5.01 7.33
CA VAL A 516 -18.43 6.02 6.42
C VAL A 516 -17.72 7.07 7.26
N PHE A 517 -16.41 7.12 7.13
CA PHE A 517 -15.57 8.07 7.83
C PHE A 517 -15.31 9.27 6.92
N THR A 518 -15.54 10.48 7.47
CA THR A 518 -15.36 11.72 6.71
C THR A 518 -14.45 12.69 7.45
N SER A 519 -14.01 13.71 6.76
CA SER A 519 -13.17 14.77 7.34
C SER A 519 -13.83 15.56 8.49
N GLY A 520 -15.15 15.45 8.66
CA GLY A 520 -15.88 16.24 9.67
C GLY A 520 -16.73 15.44 10.64
N ALA A 521 -17.09 14.20 10.31
CA ALA A 521 -17.99 13.37 11.12
C ALA A 521 -17.93 11.90 10.68
N GLU A 522 -18.49 10.99 11.48
CA GLU A 522 -18.64 9.57 11.19
C GLU A 522 -20.11 9.24 10.98
N PHE A 523 -20.39 8.46 9.94
CA PHE A 523 -21.71 8.05 9.54
C PHE A 523 -21.85 6.53 9.49
N ALA A 524 -23.08 6.05 9.55
CA ALA A 524 -23.38 4.64 9.29
C ALA A 524 -24.57 4.53 8.33
N VAL A 525 -24.50 3.56 7.42
CA VAL A 525 -25.64 3.15 6.60
C VAL A 525 -26.44 2.14 7.39
N THR A 526 -27.61 2.57 7.89
CA THR A 526 -28.39 1.77 8.85
C THR A 526 -29.47 0.91 8.20
N SER A 527 -29.80 1.17 6.94
CA SER A 527 -30.76 0.36 6.15
C SER A 527 -30.24 -1.04 5.86
N LYS A 528 -31.11 -2.06 5.95
CA LYS A 528 -30.83 -3.45 5.60
C LYS A 528 -32.04 -4.15 5.02
N PRO A 529 -31.95 -4.80 3.83
CA PRO A 529 -30.85 -4.68 2.87
C PRO A 529 -30.71 -3.25 2.36
N VAL A 530 -29.54 -2.88 1.85
CA VAL A 530 -29.33 -1.55 1.24
C VAL A 530 -29.85 -1.58 -0.20
N THR A 531 -30.82 -0.72 -0.51
CA THR A 531 -31.39 -0.58 -1.86
C THR A 531 -31.45 0.89 -2.28
N PRO A 532 -31.57 1.21 -3.58
CA PRO A 532 -31.66 2.60 -4.05
C PRO A 532 -32.79 3.40 -3.37
N SER A 533 -33.91 2.73 -3.04
CA SER A 533 -35.09 3.37 -2.46
C SER A 533 -35.04 3.56 -0.94
N ASN A 534 -34.16 2.82 -0.22
CA ASN A 534 -34.18 2.84 1.26
C ASN A 534 -32.87 3.28 1.89
N ILE A 535 -31.82 3.58 1.12
CA ILE A 535 -30.51 3.95 1.68
C ILE A 535 -30.61 5.15 2.63
N GLN A 536 -30.11 4.98 3.85
CA GLN A 536 -30.05 6.03 4.86
C GLN A 536 -28.63 6.12 5.43
N ILE A 537 -27.96 7.24 5.18
CA ILE A 537 -26.65 7.58 5.74
C ILE A 537 -26.89 8.48 6.94
N THR A 538 -26.73 7.94 8.15
CA THR A 538 -27.06 8.65 9.40
C THR A 538 -25.80 9.08 10.12
N PRO A 539 -25.69 10.36 10.57
CA PRO A 539 -24.56 10.81 11.37
C PRO A 539 -24.59 10.10 12.74
N GLN A 540 -23.44 9.69 13.22
CA GLN A 540 -23.25 9.02 14.50
C GLN A 540 -22.44 9.88 15.46
N THR A 541 -21.24 10.28 15.06
CA THR A 541 -20.32 11.09 15.86
C THR A 541 -19.78 12.25 15.02
N SER A 542 -19.08 13.22 15.63
CA SER A 542 -18.64 14.45 14.97
C SER A 542 -17.15 14.76 15.19
N HIS A 543 -16.31 13.73 15.28
CA HIS A 543 -14.85 13.91 15.45
C HIS A 543 -14.17 14.23 14.11
N GLY A 544 -14.56 13.54 13.06
CA GLY A 544 -13.90 13.52 11.77
C GLY A 544 -12.66 12.62 11.79
N ALA A 545 -12.35 12.00 10.65
CA ALA A 545 -11.24 11.11 10.48
C ALA A 545 -10.11 11.76 9.67
N SER A 546 -8.86 11.39 9.98
CA SER A 546 -7.71 11.64 9.13
C SER A 546 -7.63 10.63 7.99
N ASN A 547 -6.71 10.84 7.05
CA ASN A 547 -6.54 9.95 5.89
C ASN A 547 -5.76 8.65 6.20
N VAL A 548 -5.82 8.16 7.43
CA VAL A 548 -5.25 6.87 7.84
C VAL A 548 -6.33 5.81 7.70
N GLU A 549 -5.99 4.66 7.13
CA GLU A 549 -6.91 3.55 6.95
C GLU A 549 -7.43 3.02 8.29
N VAL A 550 -8.73 2.80 8.38
CA VAL A 550 -9.35 2.33 9.63
C VAL A 550 -9.10 0.85 9.86
N GLN A 551 -9.00 0.42 11.11
CA GLN A 551 -8.71 -0.97 11.49
C GLN A 551 -9.81 -1.53 12.40
N ASP A 552 -10.15 -2.81 12.23
CA ASP A 552 -11.04 -3.52 13.17
C ASP A 552 -10.23 -4.15 14.31
N VAL A 553 -10.58 -3.82 15.52
CA VAL A 553 -9.94 -4.37 16.71
C VAL A 553 -11.02 -4.84 17.68
N ASP A 554 -11.10 -6.14 17.92
CA ASP A 554 -12.08 -6.75 18.84
C ASP A 554 -13.54 -6.35 18.56
N GLY A 555 -13.91 -6.21 17.28
CA GLY A 555 -15.25 -5.83 16.83
C GLY A 555 -15.59 -4.36 17.01
N SER A 556 -14.59 -3.51 17.23
CA SER A 556 -14.69 -2.06 17.17
C SER A 556 -13.77 -1.52 16.09
N THR A 557 -14.25 -0.59 15.29
CA THR A 557 -13.40 0.09 14.29
C THR A 557 -12.59 1.18 14.98
N ILE A 558 -11.28 1.17 14.76
CA ILE A 558 -10.36 2.20 15.26
C ILE A 558 -9.98 3.14 14.12
N PHE A 559 -9.98 4.43 14.39
CA PHE A 559 -9.59 5.46 13.45
C PHE A 559 -8.82 6.60 14.14
N ILE A 560 -8.10 7.37 13.37
CA ILE A 560 -7.38 8.56 13.86
C ILE A 560 -8.28 9.78 13.65
N ASP A 561 -8.38 10.65 14.68
CA ASP A 561 -9.13 11.89 14.57
C ASP A 561 -8.56 12.81 13.46
N ARG A 562 -9.39 13.73 12.94
CA ARG A 562 -8.99 14.63 11.84
C ARG A 562 -7.76 15.50 12.11
N PHE A 563 -7.35 15.65 13.37
CA PHE A 563 -6.18 16.44 13.77
C PHE A 563 -4.93 15.59 13.97
N GLY A 564 -5.03 14.28 13.84
CA GLY A 564 -3.91 13.35 14.03
C GLY A 564 -3.41 13.28 15.47
N LYS A 565 -4.28 13.49 16.47
CA LYS A 565 -3.88 13.60 17.89
C LYS A 565 -4.56 12.62 18.83
N ALA A 566 -5.53 11.89 18.35
CA ALA A 566 -6.27 10.91 19.14
C ALA A 566 -6.57 9.65 18.33
N LEU A 567 -6.49 8.53 19.03
CA LEU A 567 -6.90 7.22 18.53
C LEU A 567 -8.29 6.90 19.07
N LEU A 568 -9.27 6.93 18.20
CA LEU A 568 -10.69 6.81 18.55
C LEU A 568 -11.24 5.44 18.17
N THR A 569 -12.15 4.90 18.99
CA THR A 569 -12.94 3.73 18.63
C THR A 569 -14.30 4.14 18.10
N PHE A 570 -14.85 3.36 17.17
CA PHE A 570 -16.18 3.49 16.66
C PHE A 570 -16.90 2.15 16.88
N LEU A 571 -17.77 2.11 17.91
CA LEU A 571 -18.40 0.89 18.39
C LEU A 571 -19.92 1.07 18.49
N TYR A 572 -20.66 0.10 17.98
CA TYR A 572 -22.13 0.09 18.14
C TYR A 572 -22.52 -0.19 19.59
N SER A 573 -23.28 0.73 20.18
CA SER A 573 -23.86 0.62 21.52
C SER A 573 -25.34 0.23 21.43
N PHE A 574 -25.66 -0.98 21.87
CA PHE A 574 -27.06 -1.45 21.87
C PHE A 574 -27.97 -0.58 22.75
N ASN A 575 -27.46 -0.02 23.83
CA ASN A 575 -28.24 0.80 24.75
C ASN A 575 -28.63 2.16 24.15
N GLU A 576 -27.80 2.68 23.26
CA GLU A 576 -27.99 3.98 22.61
C GLU A 576 -28.61 3.83 21.21
N ASP A 577 -28.65 2.60 20.70
CA ASP A 577 -29.01 2.26 19.30
C ASP A 577 -28.24 3.11 18.29
N ALA A 578 -26.99 3.38 18.60
CA ALA A 578 -26.11 4.23 17.82
C ALA A 578 -24.64 3.78 17.95
N TYR A 579 -23.80 4.23 17.05
CA TYR A 579 -22.36 4.11 17.22
C TYR A 579 -21.84 5.22 18.15
N THR A 580 -20.96 4.84 19.07
CA THR A 580 -20.29 5.75 19.99
C THR A 580 -18.80 5.75 19.71
N SER A 581 -18.15 6.84 20.08
CA SER A 581 -16.70 7.00 19.91
C SER A 581 -16.06 7.34 21.23
N ASP A 582 -15.04 6.55 21.60
CA ASP A 582 -14.25 6.75 22.81
C ASP A 582 -12.76 6.93 22.45
N ASP A 583 -12.08 7.86 23.11
CA ASP A 583 -10.65 8.10 22.95
C ASP A 583 -9.83 7.07 23.76
N ARG A 584 -9.14 6.16 23.04
CA ARG A 584 -8.26 5.15 23.63
C ARG A 584 -6.92 5.73 24.05
N SER A 585 -6.48 6.79 23.40
CA SER A 585 -5.16 7.40 23.61
C SER A 585 -5.12 8.46 24.72
N VAL A 586 -6.23 8.76 25.38
CA VAL A 586 -6.34 9.85 26.35
C VAL A 586 -5.26 9.82 27.44
N LEU A 587 -4.85 8.62 27.89
CA LEU A 587 -3.82 8.44 28.91
C LEU A 587 -2.39 8.50 28.37
N ALA A 588 -2.22 8.32 27.06
CA ALA A 588 -0.94 8.28 26.37
C ALA A 588 -0.89 9.20 25.13
N SER A 589 -1.63 10.31 25.18
CA SER A 589 -1.86 11.21 24.05
C SER A 589 -0.58 11.79 23.41
N HIS A 590 0.53 11.84 24.16
CA HIS A 590 1.83 12.33 23.67
C HIS A 590 2.50 11.36 22.70
N LEU A 591 2.04 10.10 22.61
CA LEU A 591 2.55 9.09 21.70
C LEU A 591 1.84 9.12 20.31
N ILE A 592 0.72 9.82 20.19
CA ILE A 592 0.00 9.98 18.92
C ILE A 592 0.42 11.31 18.28
N LYS A 593 1.18 11.24 17.18
CA LYS A 593 1.87 12.39 16.58
C LYS A 593 1.63 12.46 15.08
N GLN A 594 0.40 12.81 14.70
CA GLN A 594 -0.03 12.87 13.29
C GLN A 594 0.25 11.56 12.54
N PRO A 595 -0.41 10.45 12.91
CA PRO A 595 -0.17 9.16 12.28
C PRO A 595 -0.36 9.20 10.77
N ARG A 596 0.50 8.46 10.07
CA ARG A 596 0.44 8.26 8.62
C ARG A 596 -0.19 6.93 8.25
N ASP A 597 0.00 5.91 9.11
CA ASP A 597 -0.45 4.56 8.83
C ASP A 597 -0.68 3.74 10.10
N MET A 598 -1.47 2.67 10.02
CA MET A 598 -1.67 1.74 11.12
C MET A 598 -2.05 0.34 10.63
N ALA A 599 -1.58 -0.67 11.34
CA ALA A 599 -1.91 -2.07 11.07
C ALA A 599 -2.12 -2.85 12.37
N LEU A 600 -3.03 -3.82 12.33
CA LEU A 600 -3.32 -4.71 13.45
C LEU A 600 -2.65 -6.07 13.25
N LEU A 601 -1.84 -6.49 14.21
CA LEU A 601 -1.39 -7.85 14.36
C LEU A 601 -2.20 -8.52 15.47
N ALA A 602 -3.02 -9.49 15.10
CA ALA A 602 -3.80 -10.27 16.06
C ALA A 602 -2.91 -11.22 16.86
N GLY A 603 -3.19 -11.37 18.15
CA GLY A 603 -2.48 -12.34 18.99
C GLY A 603 -2.74 -13.78 18.51
N THR A 604 -1.67 -14.52 18.30
CA THR A 604 -1.73 -15.92 17.80
C THR A 604 -1.79 -16.97 18.90
N ALA A 605 -1.45 -16.57 20.13
CA ALA A 605 -1.43 -17.46 21.29
C ALA A 605 -2.23 -16.88 22.46
N SER A 606 -2.59 -17.73 23.43
CA SER A 606 -3.35 -17.29 24.63
C SER A 606 -2.57 -16.36 25.54
N ASP A 607 -1.27 -16.24 25.38
CA ASP A 607 -0.36 -15.39 26.12
C ASP A 607 0.01 -14.10 25.35
N ASP A 608 -0.54 -13.89 24.16
CA ASP A 608 -0.37 -12.69 23.39
C ASP A 608 -1.61 -11.78 23.45
N ALA A 609 -1.40 -10.47 23.44
CA ALA A 609 -2.45 -9.49 23.18
C ALA A 609 -2.53 -9.17 21.68
N ASN A 610 -3.53 -8.41 21.28
CA ASN A 610 -3.51 -7.78 19.96
C ASN A 610 -2.57 -6.58 19.99
N TRP A 611 -1.81 -6.38 18.92
CA TRP A 611 -0.91 -5.25 18.73
C TRP A 611 -1.38 -4.37 17.58
N LEU A 612 -1.85 -3.18 17.89
CA LEU A 612 -2.13 -2.17 16.88
C LEU A 612 -0.90 -1.26 16.76
N PHE A 613 -0.24 -1.32 15.63
CA PHE A 613 0.88 -0.45 15.27
C PHE A 613 0.34 0.83 14.65
N VAL A 614 0.82 1.96 15.14
CA VAL A 614 0.48 3.30 14.65
C VAL A 614 1.79 4.00 14.27
N VAL A 615 1.99 4.25 13.00
CA VAL A 615 3.18 4.92 12.48
C VAL A 615 2.97 6.42 12.52
N ASN A 616 3.82 7.14 13.22
CA ASN A 616 3.76 8.60 13.37
C ASN A 616 4.52 9.34 12.25
N ASP A 617 4.17 10.61 12.04
CA ASP A 617 4.82 11.50 11.07
C ASP A 617 6.31 11.76 11.38
N ASP A 618 6.71 11.62 12.66
CA ASP A 618 8.10 11.74 13.09
C ASP A 618 8.93 10.45 12.94
N GLY A 619 8.39 9.43 12.25
CA GLY A 619 9.06 8.15 12.00
C GLY A 619 9.09 7.20 13.20
N THR A 620 8.51 7.58 14.34
CA THR A 620 8.35 6.67 15.48
C THR A 620 7.11 5.81 15.30
N ALA A 621 7.12 4.58 15.81
CA ALA A 621 5.91 3.77 15.91
C ALA A 621 5.40 3.76 17.36
N THR A 622 4.08 3.82 17.49
CA THR A 622 3.39 3.63 18.78
C THR A 622 2.63 2.30 18.69
N VAL A 623 2.80 1.46 19.70
CA VAL A 623 2.13 0.16 19.72
C VAL A 623 1.10 0.16 20.84
N LEU A 624 -0.17 -0.01 20.48
CA LEU A 624 -1.24 -0.28 21.43
C LEU A 624 -1.38 -1.78 21.64
N ASN A 625 -1.09 -2.23 22.84
CA ASN A 625 -1.37 -3.58 23.29
C ASN A 625 -2.79 -3.60 23.84
N THR A 626 -3.68 -4.35 23.22
CA THR A 626 -5.08 -4.41 23.65
C THR A 626 -5.60 -5.83 23.76
N LEU A 627 -6.30 -6.10 24.86
CA LEU A 627 -7.06 -7.32 25.07
C LEU A 627 -8.29 -6.97 25.91
N ARG A 628 -9.41 -6.77 25.25
CA ARG A 628 -10.65 -6.30 25.87
C ARG A 628 -11.15 -7.21 26.98
N SER A 629 -10.96 -8.53 26.85
CA SER A 629 -11.39 -9.50 27.87
C SER A 629 -10.67 -9.35 29.22
N GLN A 630 -9.52 -8.66 29.28
CA GLN A 630 -8.70 -8.47 30.47
C GLN A 630 -8.43 -7.00 30.78
N ASP A 631 -9.18 -6.07 30.16
CA ASP A 631 -9.02 -4.61 30.32
C ASP A 631 -7.59 -4.11 30.06
N ILE A 632 -6.86 -4.76 29.16
CA ILE A 632 -5.53 -4.32 28.73
C ILE A 632 -5.71 -3.23 27.69
N ASN A 633 -5.11 -2.08 27.93
CA ASN A 633 -5.07 -0.94 27.01
C ASN A 633 -3.80 -0.12 27.30
N GLY A 634 -2.67 -0.66 26.90
CA GLY A 634 -1.36 -0.08 27.21
C GLY A 634 -0.60 0.31 25.95
N PHE A 635 -0.10 1.54 25.94
CA PHE A 635 0.72 2.08 24.87
C PHE A 635 2.20 1.94 25.18
N THR A 636 2.98 1.61 24.17
CA THR A 636 4.44 1.62 24.23
C THR A 636 4.98 2.36 23.01
N SER A 637 6.14 2.99 23.14
CA SER A 637 6.83 3.59 22.01
C SER A 637 7.81 2.59 21.39
N TRP A 638 8.02 2.74 20.10
CA TRP A 638 8.99 1.99 19.37
C TRP A 638 9.86 2.92 18.56
N THR A 639 11.12 2.96 18.92
CA THR A 639 12.14 3.78 18.26
C THR A 639 13.19 2.90 17.62
N MET A 640 13.67 3.30 16.47
CA MET A 640 14.78 2.67 15.77
C MET A 640 15.96 3.64 15.76
N ASP A 641 17.17 3.11 15.83
CA ASP A 641 18.38 3.93 15.80
C ASP A 641 18.66 4.38 14.35
N ASP A 642 18.71 5.70 14.14
CA ASP A 642 18.91 6.34 12.83
C ASP A 642 17.96 5.82 11.73
N ALA A 643 16.72 5.50 12.08
CA ALA A 643 15.74 5.00 11.16
C ALA A 643 14.32 5.49 11.49
N GLU A 644 13.49 5.58 10.46
CA GLU A 644 12.10 5.98 10.51
C GLU A 644 11.21 4.88 9.95
N VAL A 645 10.15 4.51 10.66
CA VAL A 645 9.10 3.66 10.12
C VAL A 645 8.15 4.54 9.32
N THR A 646 7.85 4.18 8.08
CA THR A 646 7.00 4.99 7.21
C THR A 646 5.66 4.34 6.89
N ASN A 647 5.61 3.02 6.86
CA ASN A 647 4.39 2.26 6.56
C ASN A 647 4.42 0.89 7.27
N VAL A 648 3.24 0.33 7.55
CA VAL A 648 3.08 -1.00 8.15
C VAL A 648 1.90 -1.72 7.55
N THR A 649 2.01 -3.05 7.41
CA THR A 649 0.89 -3.91 7.04
C THR A 649 1.03 -5.29 7.69
N THR A 650 -0.08 -6.02 7.76
CA THR A 650 -0.09 -7.39 8.25
C THR A 650 -0.53 -8.35 7.14
N VAL A 651 0.19 -9.45 6.99
CA VAL A 651 -0.14 -10.53 6.07
C VAL A 651 -0.20 -11.83 6.88
N GLY A 652 -1.40 -12.35 7.08
CA GLY A 652 -1.62 -13.47 7.98
C GLY A 652 -1.24 -13.14 9.43
N ASP A 653 -0.30 -13.88 9.97
CA ASP A 653 0.24 -13.73 11.34
C ASP A 653 1.57 -12.92 11.40
N LYS A 654 1.96 -12.26 10.32
CA LYS A 654 3.21 -11.53 10.20
C LYS A 654 2.96 -10.03 9.99
N LEU A 655 3.75 -9.22 10.67
CA LEU A 655 3.78 -7.76 10.46
C LEU A 655 4.99 -7.38 9.62
N PHE A 656 4.75 -6.61 8.60
CA PHE A 656 5.76 -6.04 7.71
C PHE A 656 5.77 -4.52 7.84
N MET A 657 6.94 -3.93 7.72
CA MET A 657 7.11 -2.48 7.80
C MET A 657 8.10 -1.97 6.76
N VAL A 658 7.88 -0.76 6.34
CA VAL A 658 8.83 0.01 5.53
C VAL A 658 9.67 0.86 6.49
N VAL A 659 10.97 0.71 6.42
CA VAL A 659 11.93 1.41 7.27
C VAL A 659 12.88 2.23 6.40
N GLY A 660 12.84 3.55 6.55
CA GLY A 660 13.81 4.46 5.94
C GLY A 660 15.03 4.64 6.85
N ARG A 661 16.23 4.39 6.33
CA ARG A 661 17.48 4.52 7.10
C ARG A 661 18.41 5.57 6.49
N ASN A 662 19.08 6.33 7.35
CA ASN A 662 20.14 7.26 6.95
C ASN A 662 21.51 6.55 7.02
N LEU A 663 21.79 5.69 6.07
CA LEU A 663 23.03 4.90 6.04
C LEU A 663 24.12 5.64 5.25
N GLY A 664 24.89 6.51 5.90
CA GLY A 664 26.08 7.17 5.35
C GLY A 664 25.87 7.86 3.98
N PRO A 665 26.73 7.58 2.97
CA PRO A 665 26.58 8.17 1.64
C PRO A 665 25.36 7.68 0.86
N SER A 666 24.71 6.63 1.32
CA SER A 666 23.45 6.06 0.81
C SER A 666 22.24 6.51 1.64
N ALA A 667 22.29 7.71 2.21
CA ALA A 667 21.19 8.27 2.99
C ALA A 667 19.86 8.21 2.23
N GLY A 668 18.84 7.60 2.85
CA GLY A 668 17.52 7.41 2.25
C GLY A 668 17.22 5.99 1.80
N ASP A 669 18.02 5.01 2.21
CA ASP A 669 17.76 3.60 1.90
C ASP A 669 16.50 3.10 2.60
N ILE A 670 15.55 2.64 1.78
CA ILE A 670 14.31 2.02 2.25
C ILE A 670 14.49 0.50 2.28
N SER A 671 14.18 -0.10 3.42
CA SER A 671 14.12 -1.55 3.58
C SER A 671 12.70 -2.01 3.94
N ILE A 672 12.35 -3.20 3.51
CA ILE A 672 11.19 -3.92 4.04
C ILE A 672 11.71 -4.85 5.12
N GLU A 673 11.12 -4.73 6.29
CA GLU A 673 11.47 -5.53 7.45
C GLU A 673 10.23 -6.24 7.99
N GLN A 674 10.40 -7.48 8.43
CA GLN A 674 9.35 -8.25 9.10
C GLN A 674 9.60 -8.24 10.61
N TRP A 675 8.59 -7.94 11.41
CA TRP A 675 8.64 -8.12 12.87
C TRP A 675 8.69 -9.62 13.19
N ASP A 676 9.77 -10.06 13.84
CA ASP A 676 10.05 -11.48 14.04
C ASP A 676 10.35 -11.76 15.52
N PHE A 677 9.45 -12.51 16.16
CA PHE A 677 9.54 -12.88 17.57
C PHE A 677 10.80 -13.69 17.94
N THR A 678 11.49 -14.22 16.95
CA THR A 678 12.73 -14.99 17.16
C THR A 678 13.99 -14.12 17.07
N ARG A 679 13.88 -12.84 16.71
CA ARG A 679 14.99 -11.91 16.49
C ARG A 679 15.23 -11.01 17.71
N LEU A 680 16.51 -10.64 17.90
CA LEU A 680 16.95 -9.72 18.96
C LEU A 680 17.54 -8.42 18.40
N LEU A 681 17.73 -8.36 17.11
CA LEU A 681 18.32 -7.23 16.39
C LEU A 681 17.36 -6.73 15.31
N ASP A 682 17.49 -5.48 14.92
CA ASP A 682 16.75 -4.89 13.81
C ASP A 682 17.51 -5.04 12.50
N SER A 683 16.76 -5.09 11.38
CA SER A 683 17.32 -5.31 10.02
C SER A 683 18.22 -6.53 9.96
N SER A 684 17.84 -7.58 10.70
CA SER A 684 18.72 -8.70 10.97
C SER A 684 18.61 -9.80 9.91
N VAL A 685 19.74 -10.45 9.69
CA VAL A 685 19.81 -11.70 8.91
C VAL A 685 20.32 -12.83 9.79
N ARG A 686 19.94 -14.09 9.50
CA ARG A 686 20.52 -15.28 10.09
C ARG A 686 21.28 -16.06 9.06
N LYS A 687 22.56 -16.33 9.35
CA LYS A 687 23.43 -17.06 8.44
C LYS A 687 24.44 -17.91 9.19
N THR A 688 24.92 -18.93 8.53
CA THR A 688 26.13 -19.66 8.92
C THR A 688 27.33 -18.99 8.29
N ALA A 689 28.45 -18.93 9.02
CA ALA A 689 29.66 -18.32 8.50
C ALA A 689 30.36 -19.22 7.48
N THR A 690 30.77 -18.64 6.35
CA THR A 690 31.60 -19.29 5.35
C THR A 690 33.04 -18.89 5.61
N SER A 691 33.88 -19.84 6.00
CA SER A 691 35.31 -19.59 6.28
C SER A 691 35.58 -18.47 7.29
N GLY A 692 34.62 -18.25 8.22
CA GLY A 692 34.73 -17.19 9.23
C GLY A 692 34.24 -15.83 8.81
N THR A 693 33.64 -15.73 7.63
CA THR A 693 33.01 -14.51 7.09
C THR A 693 31.50 -14.70 6.99
N ILE A 694 30.71 -13.67 7.26
CA ILE A 694 29.28 -13.59 7.00
C ILE A 694 29.09 -12.55 5.92
N ASP A 695 28.48 -12.96 4.82
CA ASP A 695 28.22 -12.20 3.59
C ASP A 695 26.74 -11.84 3.42
N GLU A 696 26.38 -11.18 2.32
CA GLU A 696 25.01 -10.69 1.99
C GLU A 696 24.49 -9.68 3.04
N LEU A 697 25.35 -8.77 3.44
CA LEU A 697 25.06 -7.69 4.39
C LEU A 697 25.06 -6.31 3.69
N GLU A 698 24.87 -6.25 2.38
CA GLU A 698 24.91 -5.03 1.57
C GLU A 698 23.97 -3.96 2.10
N HIS A 699 22.78 -4.37 2.62
CA HIS A 699 21.80 -3.48 3.23
C HIS A 699 22.28 -2.80 4.54
N LEU A 700 23.42 -3.22 5.08
CA LEU A 700 24.06 -2.67 6.29
C LEU A 700 25.47 -2.12 6.01
N GLU A 701 25.81 -1.88 4.73
CA GLU A 701 27.14 -1.41 4.35
C GLU A 701 27.55 -0.14 5.08
N GLY A 702 28.75 -0.15 5.65
CA GLY A 702 29.29 0.96 6.45
C GLY A 702 28.80 1.04 7.89
N GLU A 703 27.80 0.24 8.28
CA GLU A 703 27.21 0.27 9.60
C GLU A 703 27.95 -0.62 10.61
N THR A 704 27.86 -0.22 11.89
CA THR A 704 28.33 -1.06 12.97
C THR A 704 27.18 -2.00 13.40
N VAL A 705 27.39 -3.29 13.21
CA VAL A 705 26.41 -4.33 13.52
C VAL A 705 26.80 -5.12 14.77
N SER A 706 25.77 -5.60 15.47
CA SER A 706 25.93 -6.55 16.57
C SER A 706 25.72 -7.97 16.06
N ILE A 707 26.41 -8.92 16.68
CA ILE A 707 26.41 -10.32 16.29
C ILE A 707 26.00 -11.17 17.48
N VAL A 708 24.98 -12.00 17.30
CA VAL A 708 24.49 -12.94 18.33
C VAL A 708 24.54 -14.36 17.77
N THR A 709 25.10 -15.30 18.51
CA THR A 709 25.06 -16.72 18.13
C THR A 709 23.66 -17.29 18.35
N ARG A 710 23.22 -18.18 17.46
CA ARG A 710 21.86 -18.76 17.47
C ARG A 710 21.84 -20.28 17.59
N GLY A 711 22.87 -20.82 18.20
CA GLY A 711 23.01 -22.24 18.40
C GLY A 711 23.48 -23.00 17.15
N ASP A 712 23.89 -24.23 17.42
CA ASP A 712 24.18 -25.24 16.40
C ASP A 712 23.17 -26.40 16.55
N ASP A 713 23.32 -27.43 15.74
CA ASP A 713 22.47 -28.60 15.80
C ASP A 713 22.45 -29.28 17.18
N SER A 714 23.40 -28.97 18.08
CA SER A 714 23.47 -29.45 19.45
C SER A 714 22.74 -28.58 20.46
N GLY A 715 22.34 -27.34 20.08
CA GLY A 715 21.77 -26.33 20.97
C GLY A 715 22.80 -25.72 21.93
N GLU A 716 24.08 -26.08 21.81
CA GLU A 716 25.16 -25.44 22.52
C GLU A 716 25.57 -24.14 21.82
N ASN A 717 26.13 -23.19 22.51
CA ASN A 717 26.57 -21.90 21.97
C ASN A 717 25.45 -20.92 21.52
N ASP A 718 24.23 -21.05 22.00
CA ASP A 718 23.16 -20.06 21.74
C ASP A 718 23.28 -18.85 22.67
N GLY A 719 22.95 -17.65 22.14
CA GLY A 719 22.82 -16.41 22.91
C GLY A 719 24.15 -15.71 23.26
N PHE A 720 25.28 -16.05 22.66
CA PHE A 720 26.52 -15.29 22.87
C PHE A 720 26.51 -14.00 22.07
N VAL A 721 26.75 -12.89 22.72
CA VAL A 721 26.97 -11.58 22.06
C VAL A 721 28.44 -11.41 21.74
N LEU A 722 28.77 -11.31 20.47
CA LEU A 722 30.14 -11.08 20.02
C LEU A 722 30.45 -9.58 19.96
N ALA A 723 31.73 -9.25 19.76
CA ALA A 723 32.14 -7.86 19.57
C ALA A 723 31.53 -7.29 18.27
N ASP A 724 31.04 -6.07 18.36
CA ASP A 724 30.47 -5.37 17.21
C ASP A 724 31.49 -5.24 16.07
N GLN A 725 31.01 -5.31 14.83
CA GLN A 725 31.83 -5.21 13.62
C GLN A 725 31.23 -4.16 12.68
N THR A 726 32.06 -3.58 11.81
CA THR A 726 31.57 -2.70 10.75
C THR A 726 31.50 -3.50 9.45
N VAL A 727 30.37 -3.43 8.77
CA VAL A 727 30.18 -4.08 7.46
C VAL A 727 31.01 -3.36 6.43
N SER A 728 31.72 -4.10 5.60
CA SER A 728 32.52 -3.55 4.51
C SER A 728 32.57 -4.52 3.33
N GLY A 729 32.09 -4.05 2.17
CA GLY A 729 31.93 -4.87 0.98
C GLY A 729 30.83 -5.93 1.12
N GLY A 730 29.76 -5.60 1.86
CA GLY A 730 28.65 -6.51 2.11
C GLY A 730 28.99 -7.68 3.06
N GLU A 731 30.11 -7.62 3.79
CA GLU A 731 30.56 -8.73 4.65
C GLU A 731 31.15 -8.25 5.98
N ILE A 732 31.18 -9.18 6.95
CA ILE A 732 31.91 -9.02 8.23
C ILE A 732 32.78 -10.24 8.50
N ASN A 733 33.89 -10.03 9.22
CA ASN A 733 34.79 -11.09 9.65
C ASN A 733 34.59 -11.43 11.13
N LEU A 734 34.25 -12.67 11.44
CA LEU A 734 34.02 -13.10 12.81
C LEU A 734 35.31 -13.05 13.67
N PRO A 735 35.23 -12.65 14.95
CA PRO A 735 36.36 -12.68 15.85
C PRO A 735 36.76 -14.14 16.23
N ALA A 736 38.00 -14.35 16.57
CA ALA A 736 38.42 -15.65 17.08
C ALA A 736 37.71 -15.96 18.44
N PRO A 737 37.27 -17.20 18.71
CA PRO A 737 37.52 -18.44 17.94
C PRO A 737 36.49 -18.75 16.86
N TYR A 738 35.48 -17.89 16.67
CA TYR A 738 34.32 -18.11 15.80
C TYR A 738 34.69 -18.12 14.31
N ASN A 739 35.81 -17.52 13.95
CA ASN A 739 36.29 -17.47 12.57
C ASN A 739 36.75 -18.83 11.99
N THR A 740 37.01 -19.84 12.81
CA THR A 740 37.52 -21.15 12.35
C THR A 740 36.95 -22.35 13.08
N GLY A 741 36.25 -22.15 14.19
CA GLY A 741 35.90 -23.23 15.13
C GLY A 741 34.49 -23.81 14.99
N TYR A 742 33.56 -23.12 14.33
CA TYR A 742 32.14 -23.41 14.39
C TYR A 742 31.45 -23.30 13.01
N PRO A 743 31.68 -24.26 12.10
CA PRO A 743 31.16 -24.16 10.73
C PRO A 743 29.63 -24.35 10.62
N THR A 744 28.96 -24.88 11.64
CA THR A 744 27.51 -25.12 11.65
C THR A 744 26.75 -24.15 12.55
N LEU A 745 27.46 -23.23 13.22
CA LEU A 745 26.83 -22.25 14.10
C LEU A 745 26.15 -21.17 13.28
N GLU A 746 24.89 -20.93 13.58
CA GLU A 746 24.16 -19.79 13.02
C GLU A 746 24.47 -18.50 13.79
N TYR A 747 24.48 -17.41 13.09
CA TYR A 747 24.69 -16.06 13.61
C TYR A 747 23.52 -15.16 13.19
N GLU A 748 23.00 -14.40 14.14
CA GLU A 748 22.12 -13.27 13.84
C GLU A 748 22.98 -12.01 13.81
N VAL A 749 22.95 -11.30 12.70
CA VAL A 749 23.68 -10.05 12.47
C VAL A 749 22.68 -8.96 12.15
N GLY A 750 22.79 -7.81 12.81
CA GLY A 750 21.86 -6.70 12.60
C GLY A 750 22.16 -5.50 13.49
N ARG A 751 21.27 -4.53 13.49
CA ARG A 751 21.38 -3.31 14.28
C ARG A 751 20.80 -3.51 15.68
N ARG A 752 21.45 -2.88 16.65
CA ARG A 752 21.05 -2.94 18.06
C ARG A 752 19.97 -1.91 18.35
N PHE A 753 19.01 -2.26 19.19
CA PHE A 753 18.09 -1.33 19.85
C PHE A 753 18.08 -1.55 21.36
N ILE A 754 17.73 -0.51 22.11
CA ILE A 754 17.76 -0.54 23.57
C ILE A 754 16.34 -0.46 24.12
N PRO A 755 15.83 -1.49 24.79
CA PRO A 755 14.58 -1.40 25.55
C PRO A 755 14.78 -0.55 26.80
N VAL A 756 13.81 0.32 27.09
CA VAL A 756 13.81 1.23 28.24
C VAL A 756 12.49 1.11 28.99
N ILE A 757 12.59 0.77 30.28
CA ILE A 757 11.45 0.79 31.20
C ILE A 757 11.79 1.76 32.35
N LYS A 758 11.02 2.84 32.44
CA LYS A 758 11.12 3.79 33.57
C LYS A 758 9.79 3.85 34.30
N PRO A 759 9.68 3.25 35.48
CA PRO A 759 8.46 3.26 36.29
C PRO A 759 7.96 4.67 36.63
N MET A 760 6.67 4.79 37.00
CA MET A 760 6.10 6.05 37.47
C MET A 760 6.76 6.49 38.83
N PRO A 761 6.84 7.79 39.09
CA PRO A 761 7.34 8.29 40.38
C PRO A 761 6.64 7.64 41.58
N LEU A 762 7.43 7.12 42.52
CA LEU A 762 6.90 6.38 43.65
C LEU A 762 6.00 7.24 44.54
N ASN A 763 4.74 6.81 44.66
CA ASN A 763 3.81 7.37 45.63
C ASN A 763 3.63 6.38 46.80
N THR A 764 4.26 6.64 47.92
CA THR A 764 4.25 5.78 49.09
C THR A 764 3.65 6.48 50.30
N ASN A 765 2.91 5.74 51.13
CA ASN A 765 2.45 6.20 52.39
C ASN A 765 3.55 5.96 53.46
N ILE A 766 4.33 6.99 53.76
CA ILE A 766 5.34 6.94 54.82
C ILE A 766 4.85 7.82 56.01
N GLY A 767 4.49 7.18 57.11
CA GLY A 767 3.93 7.88 58.28
C GLY A 767 2.46 8.31 58.09
N SER A 768 2.14 9.60 58.29
CA SER A 768 0.77 10.11 58.32
C SER A 768 0.25 10.71 57.02
N GLY A 769 0.71 10.27 55.84
CA GLY A 769 0.19 10.82 54.59
C GLY A 769 0.94 10.40 53.30
N GLN A 770 0.38 10.79 52.17
CA GLN A 770 0.98 10.56 50.83
C GLN A 770 2.25 11.42 50.66
N ASN A 771 3.28 10.83 50.03
CA ASN A 771 4.64 11.40 50.04
C ASN A 771 5.23 11.68 48.67
N GLN A 772 4.42 11.92 47.66
CA GLN A 772 4.94 12.17 46.33
C GLN A 772 5.96 13.33 46.28
N MET A 773 5.70 14.42 47.04
CA MET A 773 6.51 15.63 47.01
C MET A 773 7.62 15.66 48.05
N ARG A 774 7.78 14.63 48.90
CA ARG A 774 8.83 14.59 49.93
C ARG A 774 10.10 13.96 49.38
N LEU A 775 11.22 14.31 50.07
CA LEU A 775 12.50 13.65 49.79
C LEU A 775 12.43 12.19 50.25
N LYS A 776 12.83 11.32 49.40
CA LYS A 776 12.86 9.87 49.60
C LYS A 776 14.14 9.29 48.99
N LYS A 777 14.50 8.09 49.43
CA LYS A 777 15.62 7.31 48.92
C LYS A 777 15.17 5.87 48.74
N ILE A 778 15.50 5.27 47.61
CA ILE A 778 15.36 3.83 47.40
C ILE A 778 16.53 3.15 48.11
N VAL A 779 16.24 2.34 49.10
CA VAL A 779 17.25 1.62 49.88
C VAL A 779 17.56 0.27 49.28
N ARG A 780 16.54 -0.35 48.70
CA ARG A 780 16.63 -1.68 48.12
C ARG A 780 15.65 -1.79 46.95
N MET A 781 16.05 -2.51 45.91
CA MET A 781 15.20 -2.90 44.80
C MET A 781 15.36 -4.39 44.53
N ASN A 782 14.23 -5.09 44.33
CA ASN A 782 14.20 -6.46 43.91
C ASN A 782 13.41 -6.50 42.59
N VAL A 783 13.87 -7.31 41.62
CA VAL A 783 13.20 -7.44 40.31
C VAL A 783 12.93 -8.92 40.06
N ARG A 784 11.69 -9.24 39.71
CA ARG A 784 11.30 -10.56 39.26
C ARG A 784 11.35 -10.61 37.74
N VAL A 785 12.10 -11.56 37.23
CA VAL A 785 12.35 -11.71 35.78
C VAL A 785 11.95 -13.12 35.31
N TYR A 786 11.72 -13.24 34.03
CA TYR A 786 11.50 -14.51 33.36
C TYR A 786 12.40 -14.58 32.12
N GLU A 787 13.17 -15.65 31.96
CA GLU A 787 14.09 -15.88 30.85
C GLU A 787 14.86 -14.61 30.42
N SER A 788 15.52 -13.96 31.37
CA SER A 788 16.15 -12.65 31.16
C SER A 788 17.64 -12.69 31.38
N SER A 789 18.34 -11.85 30.62
CA SER A 789 19.78 -11.60 30.80
C SER A 789 20.15 -10.18 30.37
N GLY A 790 21.34 -9.72 30.68
CA GLY A 790 21.85 -8.41 30.24
C GLY A 790 21.11 -7.19 30.76
N ILE A 791 20.44 -7.28 31.94
CA ILE A 791 19.68 -6.17 32.52
C ILE A 791 20.61 -5.17 33.17
N TYR A 792 20.37 -3.89 32.96
CA TYR A 792 21.03 -2.74 33.60
C TYR A 792 20.00 -1.89 34.35
N ILE A 793 20.42 -1.36 35.47
CA ILE A 793 19.63 -0.40 36.25
C ILE A 793 20.46 0.86 36.43
N ASP A 794 19.97 2.04 35.98
CA ASP A 794 20.70 3.30 35.91
C ASP A 794 22.13 3.16 35.33
N ASN A 795 22.25 2.42 34.24
CA ASN A 795 23.51 2.08 33.52
C ASN A 795 24.49 1.18 34.30
N LEU A 796 24.04 0.56 35.38
CA LEU A 796 24.87 -0.39 36.13
C LEU A 796 24.36 -1.82 35.84
N PRO A 797 25.24 -2.75 35.40
CA PRO A 797 24.85 -4.11 35.10
C PRO A 797 24.39 -4.84 36.39
N VAL A 798 23.24 -5.50 36.27
CA VAL A 798 22.72 -6.34 37.37
C VAL A 798 23.46 -7.67 37.33
N PRO A 799 24.09 -8.10 38.46
CA PRO A 799 24.80 -9.38 38.52
C PRO A 799 23.81 -10.55 38.49
N ILE A 800 23.63 -11.15 37.36
CA ILE A 800 22.70 -12.25 37.14
C ILE A 800 23.28 -13.64 37.51
N ARG A 801 24.58 -13.71 37.86
CA ARG A 801 25.24 -14.97 38.13
C ARG A 801 24.87 -15.50 39.54
N ALA A 802 24.28 -16.69 39.57
CA ALA A 802 24.17 -17.44 40.82
C ALA A 802 25.55 -17.97 41.25
N PHE A 803 26.18 -17.37 42.25
CA PHE A 803 27.32 -17.95 42.91
C PHE A 803 26.87 -19.21 43.64
N GLY A 804 27.28 -20.41 43.17
CA GLY A 804 27.09 -21.64 43.95
C GLY A 804 26.35 -22.79 43.29
N ALA A 805 26.06 -22.78 42.02
CA ALA A 805 25.69 -24.03 41.31
C ALA A 805 26.91 -24.95 41.27
N SER A 806 26.94 -25.93 42.17
CA SER A 806 28.03 -26.87 42.29
C SER A 806 28.08 -27.76 41.02
N GLY A 807 29.13 -27.64 40.27
CA GLY A 807 29.45 -28.58 39.19
C GLY A 807 29.94 -27.99 37.91
N ASP A 808 29.75 -26.72 37.68
CA ASP A 808 30.25 -26.12 36.45
C ASP A 808 31.59 -25.41 36.73
N THR A 809 32.63 -26.04 36.28
CA THR A 809 34.01 -25.48 36.28
C THR A 809 34.27 -24.68 35.02
N SER A 810 33.24 -24.24 34.31
CA SER A 810 33.41 -23.35 33.15
C SER A 810 34.00 -22.04 33.60
N PRO A 811 35.14 -21.67 33.08
CA PRO A 811 35.87 -20.53 33.53
C PRO A 811 35.09 -19.24 33.26
N LEU A 812 35.40 -18.24 34.00
CA LEU A 812 34.99 -16.84 33.84
C LEU A 812 35.20 -16.26 32.43
N THR A 813 35.52 -17.08 31.46
CA THR A 813 35.84 -16.79 30.06
C THR A 813 34.72 -17.11 29.07
N SER A 814 33.63 -17.75 29.50
CA SER A 814 32.47 -17.93 28.63
C SER A 814 31.53 -16.71 28.80
N ASN A 815 31.37 -15.96 27.76
CA ASN A 815 30.38 -14.87 27.64
C ASN A 815 28.94 -15.39 27.48
N SER A 816 28.72 -16.69 27.69
CA SER A 816 27.37 -17.29 27.65
C SER A 816 26.52 -16.71 28.76
N ILE A 817 25.56 -15.94 28.37
CA ILE A 817 24.57 -15.38 29.29
C ILE A 817 23.34 -16.33 29.25
N VAL A 818 23.34 -17.33 30.10
CA VAL A 818 22.15 -18.19 30.26
C VAL A 818 21.02 -17.35 30.85
N PRO A 819 19.86 -17.23 30.16
CA PRO A 819 18.73 -16.49 30.70
C PRO A 819 18.26 -17.11 32.05
N ILE A 820 17.90 -16.26 32.98
CA ILE A 820 17.42 -16.69 34.30
C ILE A 820 15.93 -16.35 34.47
N SER A 821 15.25 -17.19 35.25
CA SER A 821 13.91 -16.93 35.75
C SER A 821 13.90 -16.95 37.27
N GLY A 822 13.34 -15.91 37.88
CA GLY A 822 13.28 -15.82 39.33
C GLY A 822 13.34 -14.38 39.86
N ILE A 823 13.72 -14.27 41.13
CA ILE A 823 13.88 -12.96 41.78
C ILE A 823 15.37 -12.63 41.86
N ILE A 824 15.70 -11.44 41.44
CA ILE A 824 17.02 -10.85 41.62
C ILE A 824 16.92 -9.89 42.80
N ASP A 825 17.57 -10.30 43.89
CA ASP A 825 17.56 -9.55 45.13
C ASP A 825 18.69 -8.50 45.21
N ASP A 826 18.48 -7.45 45.97
CA ASP A 826 19.49 -6.44 46.32
C ASP A 826 20.14 -5.74 45.12
N VAL A 827 19.33 -5.35 44.20
CA VAL A 827 19.83 -4.80 42.93
C VAL A 827 20.42 -3.41 43.10
N TYR A 828 20.41 -2.77 44.31
CA TYR A 828 21.20 -1.54 44.54
C TYR A 828 20.70 -0.63 45.69
N ASP A 829 21.66 0.04 46.33
CA ASP A 829 21.61 1.35 46.91
C ASP A 829 21.68 2.42 45.79
N ILE A 830 20.57 2.59 45.08
CA ILE A 830 20.49 3.47 43.92
C ILE A 830 20.16 4.89 44.37
N ASN A 831 20.98 5.82 43.97
CA ASN A 831 20.76 7.26 44.03
C ASN A 831 20.57 7.91 45.43
N GLY A 832 21.05 9.12 45.55
CA GLY A 832 20.83 10.00 46.67
C GLY A 832 19.37 10.30 46.97
N TRP A 833 19.13 11.22 47.87
CA TRP A 833 17.80 11.70 48.18
C TRP A 833 17.19 12.55 47.04
N GLY A 834 16.00 12.25 46.63
CA GLY A 834 15.26 13.00 45.61
C GLY A 834 13.76 12.95 45.83
N ARG A 835 13.00 13.71 45.04
CA ARG A 835 11.53 13.72 45.06
C ARG A 835 10.94 12.72 44.09
N ASP A 836 11.45 12.69 42.86
CA ASP A 836 11.00 11.85 41.78
C ASP A 836 12.06 10.79 41.44
N ILE A 837 12.45 10.00 42.47
CA ILE A 837 13.43 8.94 42.27
C ILE A 837 12.76 7.70 41.75
N VAL A 838 13.09 7.34 40.53
CA VAL A 838 12.78 6.04 39.90
C VAL A 838 13.98 5.60 39.09
N PRO A 839 14.39 4.34 39.20
CA PRO A 839 15.46 3.81 38.38
C PRO A 839 14.99 3.55 36.93
N THR A 840 15.90 3.68 36.00
CA THR A 840 15.68 3.27 34.60
C THR A 840 16.23 1.88 34.38
N ILE A 841 15.39 0.97 33.87
CA ILE A 841 15.77 -0.38 33.53
C ILE A 841 16.01 -0.43 32.04
N THR A 842 17.18 -0.93 31.62
CA THR A 842 17.57 -1.07 30.22
C THR A 842 18.20 -2.42 29.95
N CYS A 843 18.26 -2.81 28.68
CA CYS A 843 19.00 -3.99 28.23
C CYS A 843 19.79 -3.61 26.97
N PRO A 844 20.96 -3.00 27.11
CA PRO A 844 21.74 -2.51 25.97
C PRO A 844 22.31 -3.64 25.10
N ASP A 845 22.53 -4.81 25.66
CA ASP A 845 22.96 -5.97 24.90
C ASP A 845 21.76 -6.65 24.19
N PRO A 846 21.96 -7.24 23.00
CA PRO A 846 20.90 -7.96 22.29
C PRO A 846 20.61 -9.32 22.95
N THR A 847 20.02 -9.25 24.14
CA THR A 847 19.67 -10.40 24.97
C THR A 847 18.22 -10.32 25.42
N PRO A 848 17.57 -11.43 25.77
CA PRO A 848 16.16 -11.41 26.20
C PRO A 848 16.01 -10.68 27.53
N MET A 849 14.95 -9.89 27.65
CA MET A 849 14.53 -9.19 28.87
C MET A 849 13.01 -9.30 29.05
N HIS A 850 12.59 -9.80 30.20
CA HIS A 850 11.19 -9.86 30.60
C HIS A 850 11.06 -9.53 32.09
N ILE A 851 10.53 -8.38 32.43
CA ILE A 851 10.29 -7.90 33.77
C ILE A 851 8.86 -8.23 34.17
N GLN A 852 8.68 -9.03 35.21
CA GLN A 852 7.36 -9.41 35.73
C GLN A 852 6.90 -8.52 36.88
N MET A 853 7.82 -8.14 37.78
CA MET A 853 7.48 -7.39 38.96
C MET A 853 8.69 -6.63 39.47
N ILE A 854 8.45 -5.46 40.07
CA ILE A 854 9.47 -4.65 40.75
C ILE A 854 9.01 -4.37 42.18
N GLU A 855 9.88 -4.62 43.18
CA GLU A 855 9.68 -4.28 44.59
C GLU A 855 10.72 -3.24 44.99
N TYR A 856 10.27 -2.18 45.65
CA TYR A 856 11.11 -1.13 46.21
C TYR A 856 11.00 -1.08 47.73
N GLU A 857 12.13 -0.98 48.45
CA GLU A 857 12.17 -0.54 49.82
C GLU A 857 12.59 0.93 49.86
N VAL A 858 11.69 1.79 50.31
CA VAL A 858 11.85 3.24 50.25
C VAL A 858 11.96 3.82 51.67
N GLU A 859 12.95 4.67 51.86
CA GLU A 859 13.09 5.49 53.07
C GLU A 859 12.69 6.92 52.79
N GLY A 860 11.82 7.51 53.63
CA GLY A 860 11.38 8.89 53.51
C GLY A 860 11.80 9.73 54.69
N ASN A 861 12.04 11.04 54.44
CA ASN A 861 12.37 12.03 55.45
C ASN A 861 11.17 12.86 55.85
#